data_d4a20f43c942ff711782df2644cc5df1
#
_entry.id   d4a20f43c942ff711782df2644cc5df1
#
_cell.length_a   1.000
_cell.length_b   1.000
_cell.length_c   1.000
_cell.angle_alpha   90.00
_cell.angle_beta   90.00
_cell.angle_gamma   90.00
#
_symmetry.space_group_name_H-M   'P 1'
#
loop_
_entity.id
_entity.type
_entity.pdbx_description
1 polymer ?
#
loop_
_entity_poly.entity_id
_entity_poly.type
_entity_poly.pdbx_seq_one_letter_code
_entity_poly.pdbx_strand_id
1 'polypeptide(L)'
;MTTSKKGQPASAIDLAASIAYNANKPAEHGDAARTPPEGMHVDAGAPAASAGTASETQSSPKVGSGAPPLGVNPNDGNLERVRSDAGGQRLTTNQGVPIGDNQNSLKAHLRGPTLMEDFILREKLTHFDHERIPERIVHARGSAAHGYFESYQDLGSVTRAAPFAQAGKRTPVFVRFSTVAGERGSSDTARDVRGFAVKFYTDEGNWDLVGNNMPVFFIQDAMKFPDLVHSVKPEPHNGMPQAASAHDTFWDFTSLMPESMHMLMWTMSDRAIPRSYRTMQGFGVHTFRLVNAEGGSVFCKFHWQPLAGTHSLVWEESNKIMGADPDFHRRDLWEAIEAGAYPQWELGLQVFTEEQAESFPFDVLDATKIVPEELVPVQIVGRMTLNRNPDNFFAETEQVAFCTAHIIPGIDFTNDPLLQGRIHSYVDTQISRLGGPNFHEIPINSPVCPVHNNQRDGMHRQAIHRGRVSYEPNSLGGGCPFQAGMAGFTSIREQAVTEDKVRGKPELFADHYSQARLFWISQSPAEQAHIVGGFRFELSKVQIPAIRERMLSMLANVDATLAHGVAAGLGMPVPPPQPLATALPLPHYPPSPSLSLLARPGEQGIKARQVAILLAPGVDEASAKAIQSALLADGAVPHLLAGTLNPVACAGGATLPVEKTFENAPPVLFDAVAVPDGAAAAEQLMKDALALDFVRQQYRHCKPLLVVGAGTALLGKAGIPPKLPDGSDDPALVGTDPSDLPDALAAFKAALAGHRAFERETDPPLV
;
A
#
# COMPACT_ATOMS: atom_id res chain seq x y z
N MET A 1 6.32 41.32 0.93
CA MET A 1 5.75 40.32 -0.01
C MET A 1 6.56 40.37 -1.29
N THR A 2 7.58 39.57 -1.42
CA THR A 2 8.38 39.44 -2.64
C THR A 2 7.90 38.19 -3.36
N THR A 3 7.22 38.39 -4.48
CA THR A 3 6.78 37.33 -5.38
C THR A 3 8.02 36.70 -6.01
N SER A 4 8.35 35.47 -5.59
CA SER A 4 9.31 34.62 -6.27
C SER A 4 8.78 34.34 -7.68
N LYS A 5 9.45 34.87 -8.69
CA LYS A 5 9.27 34.44 -10.09
C LYS A 5 9.75 32.99 -10.16
N LYS A 6 8.82 32.05 -10.34
CA LYS A 6 9.18 30.69 -10.82
C LYS A 6 9.88 30.88 -12.16
N GLY A 7 11.18 30.60 -12.22
CA GLY A 7 11.95 30.64 -13.45
C GLY A 7 11.37 29.64 -14.46
N GLN A 8 11.43 29.97 -15.74
CA GLN A 8 11.17 29.02 -16.82
C GLN A 8 12.12 27.80 -16.62
N PRO A 9 11.67 26.58 -16.89
CA PRO A 9 12.56 25.43 -16.85
C PRO A 9 13.76 25.66 -17.78
N ALA A 10 14.95 25.38 -17.30
CA ALA A 10 16.18 25.51 -18.07
C ALA A 10 16.09 24.68 -19.37
N SER A 11 16.54 25.23 -20.47
CA SER A 11 16.61 24.46 -21.72
C SER A 11 17.59 23.30 -21.59
N ALA A 12 17.47 22.30 -22.45
CA ALA A 12 18.45 21.20 -22.49
C ALA A 12 19.88 21.68 -22.69
N ILE A 13 20.08 22.83 -23.38
CA ILE A 13 21.36 23.47 -23.55
C ILE A 13 21.87 24.07 -22.24
N ASP A 14 20.97 24.74 -21.48
CA ASP A 14 21.31 25.29 -20.16
C ASP A 14 21.64 24.20 -19.15
N LEU A 15 20.89 23.08 -19.18
CA LEU A 15 21.18 21.90 -18.37
C LEU A 15 22.53 21.27 -18.74
N ALA A 16 22.84 21.14 -20.02
CA ALA A 16 24.15 20.64 -20.48
C ALA A 16 25.30 21.57 -20.09
N ALA A 17 25.08 22.89 -20.14
CA ALA A 17 26.05 23.89 -19.70
C ALA A 17 26.25 23.90 -18.17
N SER A 18 25.29 23.38 -17.39
CA SER A 18 25.41 23.27 -15.94
C SER A 18 26.15 22.03 -15.45
N ILE A 19 26.53 21.10 -16.34
CA ILE A 19 27.33 19.93 -15.99
C ILE A 19 28.70 20.39 -15.50
N ALA A 20 29.16 19.83 -14.39
CA ALA A 20 30.41 20.17 -13.77
C ALA A 20 31.59 20.01 -14.76
N TYR A 21 32.39 21.07 -14.91
CA TYR A 21 33.54 21.06 -15.80
C TYR A 21 34.56 20.00 -15.38
N ASN A 22 34.98 19.18 -16.32
CA ASN A 22 36.08 18.25 -16.14
C ASN A 22 37.26 18.66 -17.00
N ALA A 23 38.29 19.22 -16.39
CA ALA A 23 39.48 19.71 -17.07
C ALA A 23 40.26 18.61 -17.82
N ASN A 24 40.10 17.35 -17.44
CA ASN A 24 40.77 16.22 -18.06
C ASN A 24 40.11 15.73 -19.35
N LYS A 25 38.87 16.11 -19.59
CA LYS A 25 38.09 15.68 -20.78
C LYS A 25 37.20 16.79 -21.36
N PRO A 26 37.72 17.89 -21.75
CA PRO A 26 36.91 18.99 -22.31
C PRO A 26 36.16 18.62 -23.57
N ALA A 27 36.64 17.65 -24.35
CA ALA A 27 36.01 17.21 -25.60
C ALA A 27 34.67 16.44 -25.35
N GLU A 28 34.43 15.90 -24.18
CA GLU A 28 33.16 15.18 -23.88
C GLU A 28 31.96 16.11 -23.70
N HIS A 29 32.24 17.36 -23.35
CA HIS A 29 31.20 18.36 -23.06
C HIS A 29 31.14 19.49 -24.10
N GLY A 30 31.89 19.39 -25.21
CA GLY A 30 31.97 20.43 -26.23
C GLY A 30 32.61 21.73 -25.71
N ASP A 31 32.26 22.87 -26.33
CA ASP A 31 32.82 24.14 -25.95
C ASP A 31 32.39 24.63 -24.55
N ALA A 32 31.24 24.20 -24.07
CA ALA A 32 30.78 24.52 -22.72
C ALA A 32 31.67 23.91 -21.62
N ALA A 33 32.42 22.85 -21.92
CA ALA A 33 33.33 22.22 -20.98
C ALA A 33 34.71 22.94 -20.86
N ARG A 34 34.97 23.89 -21.73
CA ARG A 34 36.24 24.63 -21.72
C ARG A 34 36.25 25.82 -20.76
N THR A 35 35.07 26.29 -20.37
CA THR A 35 34.92 27.39 -19.42
C THR A 35 33.96 26.95 -18.35
N PRO A 36 34.38 26.80 -17.08
CA PRO A 36 33.44 26.52 -16.00
C PRO A 36 32.34 27.55 -15.99
N PRO A 37 31.07 27.18 -15.80
CA PRO A 37 30.01 28.15 -15.59
C PRO A 37 30.36 29.11 -14.45
N GLU A 38 30.03 30.37 -14.62
CA GLU A 38 30.27 31.41 -13.61
C GLU A 38 29.55 30.96 -12.29
N GLY A 39 30.29 30.87 -11.19
CA GLY A 39 29.77 30.37 -9.91
C GLY A 39 30.07 28.90 -9.61
N MET A 40 30.61 28.12 -10.57
CA MET A 40 31.07 26.73 -10.31
C MET A 40 32.54 26.62 -9.91
N HIS A 41 33.19 27.70 -9.62
CA HIS A 41 34.52 27.66 -9.01
C HIS A 41 34.39 27.11 -7.60
N VAL A 42 34.67 25.84 -7.44
CA VAL A 42 34.98 25.30 -6.14
C VAL A 42 36.32 25.94 -5.74
N ASP A 43 36.26 27.03 -5.00
CA ASP A 43 37.44 27.57 -4.38
C ASP A 43 37.99 26.50 -3.42
N ALA A 44 39.15 25.96 -3.75
CA ALA A 44 39.80 24.93 -2.96
C ALA A 44 40.10 25.38 -1.52
N GLY A 45 39.99 26.67 -1.25
CA GLY A 45 40.15 27.27 0.06
C GLY A 45 38.84 27.67 0.75
N ALA A 46 37.71 27.60 0.05
CA ALA A 46 36.45 27.89 0.71
C ALA A 46 36.14 26.80 1.75
N PRO A 47 35.80 27.15 2.98
CA PRO A 47 35.21 26.19 3.89
C PRO A 47 34.00 25.56 3.17
N ALA A 48 33.79 24.26 3.39
CA ALA A 48 32.57 23.60 2.89
C ALA A 48 31.41 24.57 3.13
N ALA A 49 30.66 24.84 2.05
CA ALA A 49 29.63 25.88 2.07
C ALA A 49 28.57 25.51 3.04
N SER A 50 28.65 25.58 4.11
CA SER A 50 27.75 25.44 5.19
C SER A 50 28.49 25.15 6.43
N ALA A 51 28.71 26.14 6.92
CA ALA A 51 28.35 26.32 8.29
C ALA A 51 26.84 26.59 8.45
N GLY A 52 26.00 26.21 7.50
CA GLY A 52 24.59 25.98 7.75
C GLY A 52 24.51 25.14 9.00
N THR A 53 23.48 25.28 9.76
CA THR A 53 23.31 24.51 10.99
C THR A 53 23.74 23.08 10.71
N ALA A 54 24.49 22.47 11.59
CA ALA A 54 25.00 21.11 11.40
C ALA A 54 23.89 20.12 10.97
N SER A 55 22.64 20.42 11.23
CA SER A 55 21.45 19.70 10.77
C SER A 55 21.20 19.73 9.27
N GLU A 56 21.63 20.75 8.54
CA GLU A 56 21.33 20.89 7.12
C GLU A 56 22.34 20.16 6.23
N THR A 57 23.47 19.78 6.75
CA THR A 57 24.61 19.30 5.94
C THR A 57 25.22 18.00 6.41
N GLN A 58 24.62 17.37 7.41
CA GLN A 58 25.18 16.16 7.95
C GLN A 58 24.95 14.95 7.10
N SER A 59 26.04 14.26 6.78
CA SER A 59 26.05 12.99 6.09
C SER A 59 26.36 11.79 7.00
N SER A 60 26.51 12.03 8.30
CA SER A 60 26.88 10.98 9.26
C SER A 60 26.09 11.09 10.56
N PRO A 61 25.52 9.99 11.06
CA PRO A 61 24.82 9.97 12.35
C PRO A 61 25.73 10.30 13.54
N LYS A 62 27.06 10.28 13.36
CA LYS A 62 28.03 10.70 14.40
C LYS A 62 28.06 12.20 14.66
N VAL A 63 27.57 12.98 13.73
CA VAL A 63 27.61 14.44 13.77
C VAL A 63 26.21 15.02 14.04
N GLY A 64 25.32 14.24 14.61
CA GLY A 64 23.92 14.60 14.83
C GLY A 64 23.69 15.98 15.41
N SER A 65 22.56 16.59 15.10
CA SER A 65 22.17 17.96 15.51
C SER A 65 21.76 18.08 16.99
N GLY A 66 21.89 17.04 17.76
CA GLY A 66 21.47 17.02 19.17
C GLY A 66 20.07 16.43 19.39
N ALA A 67 19.44 16.78 20.51
CA ALA A 67 18.10 16.26 20.84
C ALA A 67 17.04 16.76 19.86
N PRO A 68 16.07 15.91 19.47
CA PRO A 68 14.92 16.34 18.67
C PRO A 68 14.17 17.48 19.37
N PRO A 69 13.63 18.44 18.60
CA PRO A 69 12.80 19.50 19.19
C PRO A 69 11.57 18.89 19.89
N LEU A 70 11.35 19.25 21.13
CA LEU A 70 10.15 18.85 21.86
C LEU A 70 8.90 19.45 21.22
N GLY A 71 7.85 18.64 21.07
CA GLY A 71 6.55 19.09 20.55
C GLY A 71 6.38 19.00 19.03
N VAL A 72 7.41 18.60 18.29
CA VAL A 72 7.33 18.21 16.88
C VAL A 72 7.16 16.69 16.81
N ASN A 73 6.73 16.15 15.66
CA ASN A 73 6.71 14.71 15.46
C ASN A 73 8.06 14.09 15.89
N PRO A 74 8.11 13.31 16.98
CA PRO A 74 9.40 12.80 17.52
C PRO A 74 10.16 11.93 16.52
N ASN A 75 9.43 11.23 15.62
CA ASN A 75 10.04 10.44 14.56
C ASN A 75 10.76 11.34 13.56
N ASP A 76 10.16 12.45 13.15
CA ASP A 76 10.81 13.44 12.29
C ASP A 76 12.07 14.00 12.96
N GLY A 77 12.00 14.33 14.24
CA GLY A 77 13.15 14.80 15.00
C GLY A 77 14.27 13.77 15.09
N ASN A 78 13.96 12.48 15.21
CA ASN A 78 14.97 11.41 15.17
C ASN A 78 15.60 11.25 13.82
N LEU A 79 14.81 11.33 12.75
CA LEU A 79 15.31 11.22 11.37
C LEU A 79 16.12 12.47 10.97
N GLU A 80 15.73 13.66 11.45
CA GLU A 80 16.41 14.93 11.14
C GLU A 80 17.90 14.88 11.43
N ARG A 81 18.29 14.26 12.52
CA ARG A 81 19.69 14.05 12.89
C ARG A 81 20.55 13.29 11.86
N VAL A 82 19.93 12.51 10.96
CA VAL A 82 20.60 11.66 9.97
C VAL A 82 20.26 12.05 8.53
N ARG A 83 19.41 13.06 8.31
CA ARG A 83 19.15 13.61 7.00
C ARG A 83 20.39 14.31 6.46
N SER A 84 20.62 14.18 5.17
CA SER A 84 21.72 14.81 4.45
C SER A 84 21.21 15.45 3.17
N ASP A 85 21.53 16.74 2.99
CA ASP A 85 21.36 17.43 1.72
C ASP A 85 22.72 17.65 1.08
N ALA A 86 22.90 17.14 -0.14
CA ALA A 86 24.11 17.29 -0.92
C ALA A 86 24.13 18.58 -1.78
N GLY A 87 23.06 19.38 -1.75
CA GLY A 87 22.97 20.62 -2.52
C GLY A 87 24.11 21.58 -2.20
N GLY A 88 24.92 21.95 -3.19
CA GLY A 88 26.08 22.83 -3.00
C GLY A 88 27.29 22.24 -2.28
N GLN A 89 27.25 20.93 -1.95
CA GLN A 89 28.32 20.23 -1.27
C GLN A 89 29.34 19.65 -2.26
N ARG A 90 30.61 19.55 -1.81
CA ARG A 90 31.67 18.84 -2.56
C ARG A 90 31.43 17.32 -2.44
N LEU A 91 31.68 16.60 -3.53
CA LEU A 91 31.76 15.15 -3.46
C LEU A 91 32.96 14.71 -2.61
N THR A 92 32.73 13.74 -1.76
CA THR A 92 33.76 13.12 -0.93
C THR A 92 33.66 11.59 -1.00
N THR A 93 34.71 10.92 -0.58
CA THR A 93 34.67 9.50 -0.23
C THR A 93 33.88 9.30 1.07
N ASN A 94 33.59 8.04 1.42
CA ASN A 94 32.99 7.68 2.72
C ASN A 94 33.88 8.06 3.92
N GLN A 95 35.17 8.32 3.70
CA GLN A 95 36.09 8.80 4.71
C GLN A 95 36.23 10.33 4.74
N GLY A 96 35.43 11.05 3.93
CA GLY A 96 35.43 12.51 3.88
C GLY A 96 36.53 13.14 3.00
N VAL A 97 37.24 12.36 2.20
CA VAL A 97 38.27 12.91 1.30
C VAL A 97 37.60 13.58 0.09
N PRO A 98 37.88 14.88 -0.20
CA PRO A 98 37.30 15.55 -1.36
C PRO A 98 37.74 14.88 -2.68
N ILE A 99 36.80 14.66 -3.58
CA ILE A 99 37.01 14.00 -4.87
C ILE A 99 37.30 15.05 -5.93
N GLY A 100 38.45 14.91 -6.58
CA GLY A 100 38.87 15.82 -7.68
C GLY A 100 38.26 15.45 -9.04
N ASP A 101 38.09 14.18 -9.33
CA ASP A 101 37.45 13.67 -10.55
C ASP A 101 36.62 12.43 -10.23
N ASN A 102 35.29 12.51 -10.43
CA ASN A 102 34.33 11.42 -10.22
C ASN A 102 33.89 10.76 -11.54
N GLN A 103 34.48 11.16 -12.68
CA GLN A 103 34.10 10.67 -14.01
C GLN A 103 35.12 9.69 -14.58
N ASN A 104 36.40 9.84 -14.24
CA ASN A 104 37.49 9.07 -14.82
C ASN A 104 38.27 8.32 -13.76
N SER A 105 38.59 7.04 -14.06
CA SER A 105 39.51 6.25 -13.24
C SER A 105 40.96 6.69 -13.46
N LEU A 106 41.81 6.52 -12.45
CA LEU A 106 43.24 6.71 -12.56
C LEU A 106 43.83 5.65 -13.50
N LYS A 107 44.64 6.10 -14.45
CA LYS A 107 45.29 5.25 -15.48
C LYS A 107 46.76 5.49 -15.56
N ALA A 108 47.52 4.47 -15.93
CA ALA A 108 48.95 4.60 -16.19
C ALA A 108 49.28 5.54 -17.38
N HIS A 109 48.35 5.69 -18.31
CA HIS A 109 48.37 6.63 -19.44
C HIS A 109 46.93 6.73 -19.94
N LEU A 110 46.53 7.76 -20.67
CA LEU A 110 45.17 7.97 -21.15
C LEU A 110 44.54 6.74 -21.85
N ARG A 111 45.36 5.93 -22.51
CA ARG A 111 44.98 4.61 -23.08
C ARG A 111 45.53 3.41 -22.30
N GLY A 112 46.17 3.67 -21.18
CA GLY A 112 46.76 2.64 -20.35
C GLY A 112 45.77 1.93 -19.46
N PRO A 113 46.20 0.94 -18.68
CA PRO A 113 45.36 0.22 -17.75
C PRO A 113 44.92 1.13 -16.60
N THR A 114 43.69 0.91 -16.10
CA THR A 114 43.22 1.46 -14.86
C THR A 114 44.01 0.89 -13.69
N LEU A 115 44.43 1.77 -12.78
CA LEU A 115 45.25 1.40 -11.63
C LEU A 115 44.37 1.13 -10.41
N MET A 116 44.55 0.00 -9.80
CA MET A 116 43.75 -0.39 -8.62
C MET A 116 44.13 0.35 -7.33
N GLU A 117 45.18 1.19 -7.37
CA GLU A 117 45.45 2.17 -6.30
C GLU A 117 44.42 3.32 -6.25
N ASP A 118 43.60 3.46 -7.28
CA ASP A 118 42.46 4.39 -7.30
C ASP A 118 41.43 3.98 -6.25
N PHE A 119 41.59 4.51 -5.04
CA PHE A 119 40.71 4.20 -3.93
C PHE A 119 39.31 4.79 -4.11
N ILE A 120 39.16 5.86 -4.90
CA ILE A 120 37.88 6.48 -5.22
C ILE A 120 37.06 5.52 -6.09
N LEU A 121 37.67 4.97 -7.15
CA LEU A 121 37.04 3.95 -8.00
C LEU A 121 36.65 2.71 -7.20
N ARG A 122 37.57 2.17 -6.41
CA ARG A 122 37.32 0.99 -5.61
C ARG A 122 36.15 1.18 -4.62
N GLU A 123 36.13 2.30 -3.89
CA GLU A 123 35.05 2.61 -2.94
C GLU A 123 33.71 2.72 -3.66
N LYS A 124 33.68 3.43 -4.80
CA LYS A 124 32.46 3.60 -5.61
C LYS A 124 31.90 2.29 -6.11
N LEU A 125 32.75 1.39 -6.65
CA LEU A 125 32.34 0.06 -7.11
C LEU A 125 31.91 -0.83 -5.95
N THR A 126 32.71 -0.89 -4.89
CA THR A 126 32.40 -1.71 -3.71
C THR A 126 31.06 -1.30 -3.09
N HIS A 127 30.79 -0.01 -2.95
CA HIS A 127 29.51 0.43 -2.44
C HIS A 127 28.36 0.02 -3.36
N PHE A 128 28.50 0.27 -4.66
CA PHE A 128 27.49 -0.09 -5.66
C PHE A 128 27.13 -1.58 -5.65
N ASP A 129 28.13 -2.45 -5.56
CA ASP A 129 27.96 -3.90 -5.55
C ASP A 129 27.16 -4.40 -4.31
N HIS A 130 27.03 -3.55 -3.26
CA HIS A 130 26.38 -3.89 -1.99
C HIS A 130 25.17 -3.00 -1.66
N GLU A 131 24.59 -2.31 -2.67
CA GLU A 131 23.41 -1.45 -2.48
C GLU A 131 22.08 -2.20 -2.42
N ARG A 132 22.11 -3.48 -2.12
CA ARG A 132 20.90 -4.31 -1.99
C ARG A 132 20.91 -5.05 -0.68
N ILE A 133 19.71 -5.18 -0.10
CA ILE A 133 19.44 -6.09 1.02
C ILE A 133 18.46 -7.17 0.54
N PRO A 134 18.41 -8.34 1.18
CA PRO A 134 17.44 -9.36 0.83
C PRO A 134 16.01 -8.81 0.82
N GLU A 135 15.20 -9.26 -0.11
CA GLU A 135 13.76 -8.97 -0.10
C GLU A 135 13.10 -9.52 1.17
N ARG A 136 11.99 -8.93 1.59
CA ARG A 136 11.11 -9.56 2.57
C ARG A 136 10.58 -10.86 1.98
N ILE A 137 10.50 -11.91 2.79
CA ILE A 137 10.02 -13.24 2.35
C ILE A 137 8.62 -13.14 1.73
N VAL A 138 7.76 -12.34 2.33
CA VAL A 138 6.50 -11.86 1.78
C VAL A 138 6.43 -10.33 1.96
N HIS A 139 5.54 -9.65 1.26
CA HIS A 139 5.44 -8.19 1.28
C HIS A 139 6.66 -7.46 0.69
N ALA A 140 7.36 -8.05 -0.26
CA ALA A 140 8.56 -7.45 -0.87
C ALA A 140 8.24 -6.15 -1.60
N ARG A 141 7.18 -6.14 -2.41
CA ARG A 141 6.66 -4.96 -3.10
C ARG A 141 5.82 -4.11 -2.14
N GLY A 142 6.14 -2.82 -1.97
CA GLY A 142 5.36 -1.93 -1.12
C GLY A 142 5.81 -0.48 -1.14
N SER A 143 5.01 0.36 -0.47
CA SER A 143 5.22 1.81 -0.33
C SER A 143 4.85 2.24 1.08
N ALA A 144 5.43 3.35 1.53
CA ALA A 144 5.22 3.80 2.90
C ALA A 144 4.99 5.32 2.97
N ALA A 145 4.45 5.77 4.09
CA ALA A 145 4.29 7.18 4.40
C ALA A 145 4.37 7.42 5.91
N HIS A 146 4.78 8.62 6.29
CA HIS A 146 4.72 9.14 7.65
C HIS A 146 3.39 9.78 7.95
N GLY A 147 3.04 9.79 9.22
CA GLY A 147 1.85 10.47 9.69
C GLY A 147 1.72 10.43 11.20
N TYR A 148 0.50 10.58 11.67
CA TYR A 148 0.18 10.49 13.08
C TYR A 148 -1.17 9.81 13.28
N PHE A 149 -1.31 9.16 14.43
CA PHE A 149 -2.58 8.69 14.98
C PHE A 149 -3.04 9.69 16.05
N GLU A 150 -4.32 10.05 16.03
CA GLU A 150 -4.95 10.90 17.04
C GLU A 150 -6.09 10.14 17.70
N SER A 151 -6.00 9.95 19.02
CA SER A 151 -7.07 9.31 19.80
C SER A 151 -8.26 10.24 19.97
N TYR A 152 -9.48 9.73 19.79
CA TYR A 152 -10.70 10.51 20.00
C TYR A 152 -11.13 10.57 21.48
N GLN A 153 -10.72 9.60 22.27
CA GLN A 153 -11.15 9.45 23.66
C GLN A 153 -10.08 8.78 24.52
N ASP A 154 -10.24 8.89 25.82
CA ASP A 154 -9.50 8.12 26.80
C ASP A 154 -10.07 6.70 26.88
N LEU A 155 -9.22 5.68 26.70
CA LEU A 155 -9.59 4.26 26.81
C LEU A 155 -9.01 3.61 28.08
N GLY A 156 -8.67 4.36 29.11
CA GLY A 156 -8.05 3.87 30.33
C GLY A 156 -8.81 2.74 31.03
N SER A 157 -10.12 2.69 30.88
CA SER A 157 -10.95 1.59 31.41
C SER A 157 -10.71 0.24 30.71
N VAL A 158 -10.18 0.27 29.48
CA VAL A 158 -9.95 -0.92 28.63
C VAL A 158 -8.48 -1.24 28.50
N THR A 159 -7.65 -0.22 28.32
CA THR A 159 -6.21 -0.37 28.13
C THR A 159 -5.43 0.82 28.69
N ARG A 160 -4.26 0.56 29.25
CA ARG A 160 -3.31 1.61 29.64
C ARG A 160 -2.34 2.01 28.53
N ALA A 161 -2.48 1.47 27.33
CA ALA A 161 -1.56 1.72 26.23
C ALA A 161 -1.46 3.21 25.86
N ALA A 162 -0.24 3.72 25.78
CA ALA A 162 0.05 5.14 25.64
C ALA A 162 -0.68 5.87 24.50
N PRO A 163 -0.90 5.33 23.31
CA PRO A 163 -1.66 6.00 22.26
C PRO A 163 -3.12 6.30 22.61
N PHE A 164 -3.70 5.58 23.57
CA PHE A 164 -5.10 5.65 23.98
C PHE A 164 -5.32 6.34 25.34
N ALA A 165 -4.25 6.86 25.95
CA ALA A 165 -4.30 7.39 27.32
C ALA A 165 -5.06 8.71 27.47
N GLN A 166 -5.35 9.42 26.37
CA GLN A 166 -5.97 10.74 26.43
C GLN A 166 -6.61 11.11 25.09
N ALA A 167 -7.79 11.73 25.14
CA ALA A 167 -8.42 12.33 23.95
C ALA A 167 -7.51 13.40 23.33
N GLY A 168 -7.40 13.41 21.99
CA GLY A 168 -6.56 14.34 21.25
C GLY A 168 -5.05 14.03 21.30
N LYS A 169 -4.62 12.97 22.00
CA LYS A 169 -3.21 12.57 21.98
C LYS A 169 -2.80 12.14 20.59
N ARG A 170 -1.74 12.75 20.07
CA ARG A 170 -1.13 12.39 18.79
C ARG A 170 0.11 11.53 19.01
N THR A 171 0.14 10.41 18.32
CA THR A 171 1.27 9.48 18.30
C THR A 171 1.79 9.39 16.86
N PRO A 172 3.08 9.67 16.61
CA PRO A 172 3.66 9.54 15.29
C PRO A 172 3.57 8.11 14.78
N VAL A 173 3.33 7.96 13.46
CA VAL A 173 3.29 6.65 12.83
C VAL A 173 4.12 6.63 11.54
N PHE A 174 4.59 5.43 11.20
CA PHE A 174 5.09 5.11 9.87
C PHE A 174 4.32 3.89 9.35
N VAL A 175 3.68 4.04 8.21
CA VAL A 175 2.80 3.01 7.65
C VAL A 175 3.38 2.49 6.36
N ARG A 176 3.40 1.16 6.22
CA ARG A 176 3.80 0.52 4.96
C ARG A 176 2.68 -0.36 4.43
N PHE A 177 2.27 -0.06 3.20
CA PHE A 177 1.38 -0.88 2.38
C PHE A 177 2.20 -1.76 1.44
N SER A 178 1.67 -2.94 1.09
CA SER A 178 2.39 -3.88 0.23
C SER A 178 1.45 -4.89 -0.42
N THR A 179 1.88 -5.54 -1.50
CA THR A 179 1.35 -6.84 -1.89
C THR A 179 1.91 -7.92 -0.95
N VAL A 180 1.50 -9.18 -1.08
CA VAL A 180 2.00 -10.29 -0.24
C VAL A 180 2.90 -11.22 -1.05
N ALA A 181 2.40 -11.77 -2.14
CA ALA A 181 3.07 -12.83 -2.89
C ALA A 181 4.14 -12.31 -3.85
N GLY A 182 3.91 -11.16 -4.48
CA GLY A 182 4.79 -10.61 -5.52
C GLY A 182 6.18 -10.21 -5.02
N GLU A 183 7.17 -10.40 -5.86
CA GLU A 183 8.53 -9.93 -5.65
C GLU A 183 8.60 -8.39 -5.71
N ARG A 184 9.73 -7.81 -5.32
CA ARG A 184 9.94 -6.36 -5.29
C ARG A 184 9.65 -5.66 -6.62
N GLY A 185 9.94 -6.31 -7.76
CA GLY A 185 9.72 -5.79 -9.11
C GLY A 185 8.34 -6.09 -9.70
N SER A 186 7.43 -6.73 -8.96
CA SER A 186 6.07 -7.03 -9.43
C SER A 186 5.18 -5.79 -9.49
N SER A 187 3.97 -5.92 -10.06
CA SER A 187 2.99 -4.84 -10.13
C SER A 187 2.21 -4.66 -8.82
N ASP A 188 1.82 -3.42 -8.53
CA ASP A 188 0.98 -3.07 -7.38
C ASP A 188 -0.44 -3.64 -7.48
N THR A 189 -1.00 -3.79 -8.69
CA THR A 189 -2.43 -4.11 -8.89
C THR A 189 -2.73 -5.58 -9.06
N ALA A 190 -1.75 -6.48 -8.92
CA ALA A 190 -1.99 -7.91 -8.93
C ALA A 190 -3.08 -8.33 -7.92
N ARG A 191 -3.89 -9.36 -8.26
CA ARG A 191 -4.82 -9.98 -7.32
C ARG A 191 -4.00 -10.62 -6.19
N ASP A 192 -4.04 -10.01 -5.02
CA ASP A 192 -3.27 -10.42 -3.85
C ASP A 192 -3.85 -9.78 -2.59
N VAL A 193 -3.51 -10.32 -1.44
CA VAL A 193 -3.70 -9.64 -0.16
C VAL A 193 -2.83 -8.38 -0.13
N ARG A 194 -3.28 -7.33 0.55
CA ARG A 194 -2.45 -6.15 0.80
C ARG A 194 -2.01 -6.12 2.26
N GLY A 195 -0.71 -5.98 2.50
CA GLY A 195 -0.18 -5.67 3.81
C GLY A 195 -0.57 -4.26 4.24
N PHE A 196 -0.85 -4.11 5.52
CA PHE A 196 -1.17 -2.85 6.18
C PHE A 196 -0.44 -2.82 7.53
N ALA A 197 0.82 -2.41 7.53
CA ALA A 197 1.66 -2.42 8.72
C ALA A 197 1.84 -1.00 9.25
N VAL A 198 1.48 -0.78 10.50
CA VAL A 198 1.56 0.51 11.20
C VAL A 198 2.53 0.41 12.35
N LYS A 199 3.59 1.22 12.32
CA LYS A 199 4.51 1.41 13.45
C LYS A 199 4.12 2.68 14.19
N PHE A 200 3.77 2.56 15.47
CA PHE A 200 3.54 3.67 16.38
C PHE A 200 4.81 3.95 17.17
N TYR A 201 5.26 5.19 17.18
CA TYR A 201 6.39 5.63 18.00
C TYR A 201 5.84 6.27 19.27
N THR A 202 5.78 5.47 20.33
CA THR A 202 5.17 5.91 21.59
C THR A 202 6.22 6.28 22.64
N ASP A 203 5.77 6.96 23.69
CA ASP A 203 6.61 7.31 24.85
C ASP A 203 7.07 6.08 25.66
N GLU A 204 6.44 4.91 25.41
CA GLU A 204 6.69 3.66 26.12
C GLU A 204 7.28 2.55 25.24
N GLY A 205 7.70 2.89 24.03
CA GLY A 205 8.26 1.94 23.05
C GLY A 205 7.59 2.03 21.69
N ASN A 206 8.11 1.27 20.74
CA ASN A 206 7.44 1.08 19.45
C ASN A 206 6.37 0.00 19.56
N TRP A 207 5.21 0.31 19.02
CA TRP A 207 4.14 -0.67 18.82
C TRP A 207 3.90 -0.89 17.33
N ASP A 208 3.94 -2.14 16.88
CA ASP A 208 3.72 -2.50 15.48
C ASP A 208 2.40 -3.28 15.33
N LEU A 209 1.39 -2.63 14.74
CA LEU A 209 0.17 -3.31 14.31
C LEU A 209 0.35 -3.80 12.87
N VAL A 210 0.74 -5.07 12.73
CA VAL A 210 1.11 -5.66 11.44
C VAL A 210 -0.06 -6.42 10.85
N GLY A 211 -0.90 -5.71 10.13
CA GLY A 211 -2.15 -6.20 9.57
C GLY A 211 -2.16 -6.38 8.05
N ASN A 212 -3.35 -6.69 7.55
CA ASN A 212 -3.67 -6.85 6.13
C ASN A 212 -4.99 -6.14 5.81
N ASN A 213 -5.30 -6.00 4.51
CA ASN A 213 -6.59 -5.49 4.05
C ASN A 213 -7.74 -6.53 4.10
N MET A 214 -7.47 -7.70 4.66
CA MET A 214 -8.42 -8.78 4.89
C MET A 214 -8.35 -9.21 6.34
N PRO A 215 -9.49 -9.49 7.02
CA PRO A 215 -9.55 -9.75 8.45
C PRO A 215 -9.18 -11.19 8.83
N VAL A 216 -8.98 -12.06 7.85
CA VAL A 216 -8.68 -13.49 8.01
C VAL A 216 -7.40 -13.85 7.27
N PHE A 217 -6.90 -15.08 7.49
CA PHE A 217 -5.75 -15.62 6.80
C PHE A 217 -6.02 -17.04 6.28
N PHE A 218 -5.12 -17.58 5.43
CA PHE A 218 -5.29 -18.89 4.78
C PHE A 218 -5.15 -20.08 5.73
N ILE A 219 -4.46 -19.90 6.85
CA ILE A 219 -4.03 -20.97 7.75
C ILE A 219 -4.36 -20.63 9.20
N GLN A 220 -4.57 -21.66 10.00
CA GLN A 220 -4.87 -21.58 11.42
C GLN A 220 -3.64 -21.70 12.32
N ASP A 221 -2.53 -22.22 11.78
CA ASP A 221 -1.32 -22.52 12.53
C ASP A 221 -0.09 -22.12 11.72
N ALA A 222 0.86 -21.46 12.36
CA ALA A 222 2.09 -20.98 11.74
C ALA A 222 2.97 -22.11 11.14
N MET A 223 2.77 -23.36 11.58
CA MET A 223 3.46 -24.52 11.02
C MET A 223 3.27 -24.65 9.50
N LYS A 224 2.12 -24.20 8.99
CA LYS A 224 1.78 -24.24 7.56
C LYS A 224 2.23 -23.02 6.77
N PHE A 225 2.80 -21.99 7.42
CA PHE A 225 3.16 -20.75 6.74
C PHE A 225 4.21 -20.95 5.64
N PRO A 226 5.32 -21.68 5.87
CA PRO A 226 6.28 -21.96 4.80
C PRO A 226 5.66 -22.69 3.60
N ASP A 227 4.81 -23.68 3.84
CA ASP A 227 4.16 -24.46 2.77
C ASP A 227 3.20 -23.61 1.94
N LEU A 228 2.41 -22.76 2.61
CA LEU A 228 1.56 -21.78 1.94
C LEU A 228 2.37 -20.85 1.03
N VAL A 229 3.47 -20.31 1.56
CA VAL A 229 4.34 -19.40 0.81
C VAL A 229 5.01 -20.10 -0.37
N HIS A 230 5.51 -21.32 -0.18
CA HIS A 230 6.08 -22.12 -1.26
C HIS A 230 5.05 -22.42 -2.36
N SER A 231 3.78 -22.66 -2.00
CA SER A 231 2.72 -22.95 -2.98
C SER A 231 2.36 -21.74 -3.86
N VAL A 232 2.52 -20.51 -3.36
CA VAL A 232 2.16 -19.28 -4.09
C VAL A 232 3.34 -18.60 -4.77
N LYS A 233 4.58 -18.94 -4.39
CA LYS A 233 5.80 -18.43 -5.02
C LYS A 233 6.11 -19.16 -6.33
N PRO A 234 7.05 -18.62 -7.15
CA PRO A 234 7.52 -19.33 -8.35
C PRO A 234 7.97 -20.75 -8.08
N GLU A 235 7.69 -21.65 -9.00
CA GLU A 235 8.10 -23.05 -8.89
C GLU A 235 9.64 -23.17 -8.88
N PRO A 236 10.23 -23.99 -7.99
CA PRO A 236 11.68 -23.97 -7.76
C PRO A 236 12.52 -24.48 -8.93
N HIS A 237 11.95 -25.28 -9.84
CA HIS A 237 12.68 -25.87 -10.97
C HIS A 237 12.79 -24.93 -12.18
N ASN A 238 11.91 -23.94 -12.32
CA ASN A 238 11.86 -23.07 -13.49
C ASN A 238 11.71 -21.56 -13.17
N GLY A 239 11.43 -21.19 -11.91
CA GLY A 239 11.22 -19.82 -11.51
C GLY A 239 9.92 -19.18 -12.04
N MET A 240 8.97 -19.97 -12.51
CA MET A 240 7.67 -19.54 -13.04
C MET A 240 6.52 -20.12 -12.21
N PRO A 241 5.35 -19.49 -12.25
CA PRO A 241 5.06 -18.13 -12.72
C PRO A 241 5.59 -17.08 -11.73
N GLN A 242 5.58 -15.79 -12.12
CA GLN A 242 5.69 -14.71 -11.15
C GLN A 242 4.64 -14.95 -10.06
N ALA A 243 5.03 -14.88 -8.79
CA ALA A 243 4.19 -15.25 -7.64
C ALA A 243 2.73 -14.77 -7.82
N ALA A 244 1.80 -15.71 -7.90
CA ALA A 244 0.40 -15.47 -8.22
C ALA A 244 -0.50 -16.63 -7.77
N SER A 245 -1.79 -16.36 -7.58
CA SER A 245 -2.81 -17.38 -7.29
C SER A 245 -3.30 -18.16 -8.52
N ALA A 246 -2.74 -17.92 -9.69
CA ALA A 246 -3.20 -18.49 -10.97
C ALA A 246 -2.31 -19.63 -11.46
N HIS A 247 -1.93 -20.57 -10.59
CA HIS A 247 -1.14 -21.75 -10.98
C HIS A 247 -1.40 -22.99 -10.11
N ASP A 248 -0.96 -24.14 -10.60
CA ASP A 248 -1.31 -25.46 -10.05
C ASP A 248 -0.89 -25.63 -8.58
N THR A 249 0.30 -25.19 -8.20
CA THR A 249 0.83 -25.41 -6.84
C THR A 249 0.01 -24.72 -5.77
N PHE A 250 -0.45 -23.49 -6.01
CA PHE A 250 -1.32 -22.78 -5.07
C PHE A 250 -2.67 -23.48 -4.92
N TRP A 251 -3.30 -23.84 -6.04
CA TRP A 251 -4.61 -24.48 -6.01
C TRP A 251 -4.56 -25.93 -5.55
N ASP A 252 -3.45 -26.64 -5.81
CA ASP A 252 -3.24 -27.96 -5.23
C ASP A 252 -3.20 -27.89 -3.71
N PHE A 253 -2.34 -27.02 -3.16
CA PHE A 253 -2.21 -26.81 -1.72
C PHE A 253 -3.55 -26.43 -1.08
N THR A 254 -4.23 -25.42 -1.60
CA THR A 254 -5.48 -24.93 -1.00
C THR A 254 -6.63 -25.89 -1.14
N SER A 255 -6.71 -26.67 -2.26
CA SER A 255 -7.74 -27.70 -2.44
C SER A 255 -7.58 -28.90 -1.54
N LEU A 256 -6.41 -29.10 -0.95
CA LEU A 256 -6.12 -30.13 0.06
C LEU A 256 -6.19 -29.59 1.49
N MET A 257 -6.44 -28.29 1.65
CA MET A 257 -6.46 -27.59 2.94
C MET A 257 -7.75 -26.73 3.10
N PRO A 258 -8.86 -27.34 3.48
CA PRO A 258 -10.17 -26.64 3.54
C PRO A 258 -10.22 -25.42 4.45
N GLU A 259 -9.34 -25.33 5.47
CA GLU A 259 -9.26 -24.18 6.37
C GLU A 259 -9.00 -22.85 5.63
N SER A 260 -8.47 -22.91 4.40
CA SER A 260 -8.23 -21.73 3.58
C SER A 260 -9.48 -21.15 2.91
N MET A 261 -10.61 -21.85 2.93
CA MET A 261 -11.79 -21.51 2.11
C MET A 261 -12.30 -20.10 2.41
N HIS A 262 -12.41 -19.70 3.67
CA HIS A 262 -12.86 -18.35 3.99
C HIS A 262 -11.96 -17.29 3.38
N MET A 263 -10.64 -17.44 3.53
CA MET A 263 -9.68 -16.51 2.94
C MET A 263 -9.68 -16.54 1.40
N LEU A 264 -9.94 -17.70 0.78
CA LEU A 264 -10.09 -17.80 -0.68
C LEU A 264 -11.28 -16.98 -1.19
N MET A 265 -12.39 -16.95 -0.44
CA MET A 265 -13.53 -16.09 -0.79
C MET A 265 -13.12 -14.60 -0.81
N TRP A 266 -12.38 -14.15 0.21
CA TRP A 266 -11.86 -12.79 0.28
C TRP A 266 -10.87 -12.52 -0.86
N THR A 267 -9.97 -13.45 -1.17
CA THR A 267 -8.92 -13.27 -2.19
C THR A 267 -9.50 -13.25 -3.61
N MET A 268 -10.60 -13.98 -3.87
CA MET A 268 -11.29 -13.96 -5.16
C MET A 268 -12.28 -12.79 -5.29
N SER A 269 -12.55 -12.07 -4.22
CA SER A 269 -13.41 -10.87 -4.24
C SER A 269 -12.65 -9.62 -4.70
N ASP A 270 -13.38 -8.52 -4.80
CA ASP A 270 -12.85 -7.19 -5.12
C ASP A 270 -11.88 -6.64 -4.07
N ARG A 271 -11.91 -7.20 -2.84
CA ARG A 271 -10.96 -6.85 -1.77
C ARG A 271 -9.51 -7.09 -2.16
N ALA A 272 -9.25 -8.03 -3.07
CA ALA A 272 -7.90 -8.36 -3.54
C ALA A 272 -7.38 -7.45 -4.65
N ILE A 273 -8.19 -6.52 -5.16
CA ILE A 273 -7.84 -5.56 -6.21
C ILE A 273 -8.30 -4.13 -5.84
N PRO A 274 -7.84 -3.57 -4.71
CA PRO A 274 -8.26 -2.24 -4.29
C PRO A 274 -7.91 -1.20 -5.36
N ARG A 275 -8.76 -0.14 -5.47
CA ARG A 275 -8.48 0.99 -6.37
C ARG A 275 -7.17 1.69 -5.99
N SER A 276 -6.89 1.78 -4.70
CA SER A 276 -5.75 2.50 -4.14
C SER A 276 -5.47 1.99 -2.72
N TYR A 277 -4.25 2.19 -2.22
CA TYR A 277 -3.98 1.99 -0.80
C TYR A 277 -4.88 2.87 0.08
N ARG A 278 -5.27 4.06 -0.39
CA ARG A 278 -6.13 5.00 0.34
C ARG A 278 -7.58 4.55 0.48
N THR A 279 -8.00 3.56 -0.28
CA THR A 279 -9.40 3.08 -0.38
C THR A 279 -9.54 1.63 0.03
N MET A 280 -8.67 1.12 0.89
CA MET A 280 -8.78 -0.21 1.46
C MET A 280 -8.84 -0.18 2.98
N GLN A 281 -9.57 -1.11 3.57
CA GLN A 281 -9.56 -1.35 5.01
C GLN A 281 -8.23 -2.00 5.44
N GLY A 282 -7.95 -1.94 6.74
CA GLY A 282 -6.86 -2.69 7.35
C GLY A 282 -7.36 -3.44 8.58
N PHE A 283 -6.78 -4.59 8.88
CA PHE A 283 -7.19 -5.43 9.99
C PHE A 283 -5.97 -5.98 10.71
N GLY A 284 -6.02 -6.01 12.05
CA GLY A 284 -5.00 -6.66 12.86
C GLY A 284 -4.96 -8.18 12.70
N VAL A 285 -5.98 -8.77 12.09
CA VAL A 285 -6.22 -10.19 11.83
C VAL A 285 -6.48 -10.97 13.13
N HIS A 286 -5.50 -10.99 14.03
CA HIS A 286 -5.53 -11.75 15.28
C HIS A 286 -6.44 -11.13 16.33
N THR A 287 -6.81 -11.93 17.30
CA THR A 287 -7.32 -11.45 18.57
C THR A 287 -6.15 -11.12 19.48
N PHE A 288 -6.10 -9.90 20.00
CA PHE A 288 -5.15 -9.43 21.01
C PHE A 288 -5.85 -9.27 22.36
N ARG A 289 -5.07 -8.98 23.39
CA ARG A 289 -5.59 -8.56 24.68
C ARG A 289 -5.32 -7.09 24.90
N LEU A 290 -6.30 -6.39 25.45
CA LEU A 290 -6.13 -5.06 26.02
C LEU A 290 -6.12 -5.18 27.54
N VAL A 291 -5.19 -4.50 28.20
CA VAL A 291 -4.98 -4.59 29.64
C VAL A 291 -5.01 -3.19 30.23
N ASN A 292 -5.91 -2.95 31.19
CA ASN A 292 -6.03 -1.68 31.88
C ASN A 292 -5.00 -1.53 33.03
N ALA A 293 -5.00 -0.38 33.71
CA ALA A 293 -4.04 -0.08 34.76
C ALA A 293 -4.20 -0.99 36.01
N GLU A 294 -5.40 -1.53 36.22
CA GLU A 294 -5.73 -2.44 37.32
C GLU A 294 -5.40 -3.91 36.99
N GLY A 295 -4.94 -4.19 35.76
CA GLY A 295 -4.64 -5.55 35.30
C GLY A 295 -5.86 -6.30 34.77
N GLY A 296 -7.02 -5.65 34.64
CA GLY A 296 -8.19 -6.20 33.96
C GLY A 296 -7.91 -6.35 32.47
N SER A 297 -8.35 -7.47 31.86
CA SER A 297 -8.05 -7.82 30.48
C SER A 297 -9.32 -8.14 29.70
N VAL A 298 -9.36 -7.71 28.45
CA VAL A 298 -10.40 -8.04 27.47
C VAL A 298 -9.78 -8.41 26.14
N PHE A 299 -10.50 -9.17 25.31
CA PHE A 299 -10.08 -9.42 23.94
C PHE A 299 -10.37 -8.24 23.03
N CYS A 300 -9.55 -8.09 21.99
CA CYS A 300 -9.67 -7.01 21.02
C CYS A 300 -9.30 -7.47 19.59
N LYS A 301 -10.07 -6.98 18.60
CA LYS A 301 -9.68 -6.96 17.19
C LYS A 301 -9.60 -5.52 16.69
N PHE A 302 -8.57 -5.24 15.88
CA PHE A 302 -8.28 -3.91 15.33
C PHE A 302 -8.75 -3.79 13.89
N HIS A 303 -9.44 -2.69 13.57
CA HIS A 303 -9.99 -2.40 12.26
C HIS A 303 -9.59 -0.99 11.80
N TRP A 304 -8.98 -0.85 10.62
CA TRP A 304 -8.76 0.43 9.96
C TRP A 304 -9.82 0.64 8.88
N GLN A 305 -10.60 1.71 9.00
CA GLN A 305 -11.64 2.07 8.05
C GLN A 305 -11.23 3.34 7.29
N PRO A 306 -11.05 3.29 5.95
CA PRO A 306 -10.64 4.46 5.19
C PRO A 306 -11.78 5.48 5.12
N LEU A 307 -11.50 6.75 5.42
CA LEU A 307 -12.50 7.81 5.29
C LEU A 307 -12.91 8.04 3.82
N ALA A 308 -12.02 7.79 2.89
CA ALA A 308 -12.31 7.82 1.46
C ALA A 308 -13.24 6.68 0.97
N GLY A 309 -13.63 5.76 1.87
CA GLY A 309 -14.40 4.58 1.54
C GLY A 309 -13.59 3.44 0.96
N THR A 310 -14.25 2.29 0.79
CA THR A 310 -13.66 1.09 0.19
C THR A 310 -14.03 1.02 -1.28
N HIS A 311 -13.03 1.04 -2.17
CA HIS A 311 -13.21 1.02 -3.61
C HIS A 311 -12.25 0.05 -4.28
N SER A 312 -12.73 -0.66 -5.29
CA SER A 312 -11.96 -1.63 -6.06
C SER A 312 -11.76 -1.23 -7.52
N LEU A 313 -10.80 -1.88 -8.15
CA LEU A 313 -10.72 -2.00 -9.60
C LEU A 313 -11.68 -3.09 -10.09
N VAL A 314 -11.92 -3.20 -11.40
CA VAL A 314 -12.42 -4.42 -12.02
C VAL A 314 -11.25 -5.25 -12.53
N TRP A 315 -11.43 -6.57 -12.69
CA TRP A 315 -10.29 -7.45 -12.97
C TRP A 315 -9.60 -7.17 -14.32
N GLU A 316 -10.36 -6.90 -15.37
CA GLU A 316 -9.77 -6.56 -16.67
C GLU A 316 -8.92 -5.28 -16.60
N GLU A 317 -9.42 -4.27 -15.91
CA GLU A 317 -8.69 -3.02 -15.66
C GLU A 317 -7.40 -3.28 -14.89
N SER A 318 -7.48 -4.05 -13.80
CA SER A 318 -6.33 -4.41 -12.98
C SER A 318 -5.21 -5.06 -13.81
N ASN A 319 -5.57 -6.01 -14.68
CA ASN A 319 -4.62 -6.66 -15.58
C ASN A 319 -3.95 -5.67 -16.56
N LYS A 320 -4.70 -4.71 -17.08
CA LYS A 320 -4.15 -3.71 -18.01
C LYS A 320 -3.24 -2.70 -17.29
N ILE A 321 -3.59 -2.31 -16.06
CA ILE A 321 -2.75 -1.42 -15.25
C ILE A 321 -1.39 -2.07 -14.97
N MET A 322 -1.29 -3.37 -14.76
CA MET A 322 -0.01 -4.06 -14.52
C MET A 322 1.04 -3.78 -15.60
N GLY A 323 0.59 -3.62 -16.85
CA GLY A 323 1.46 -3.28 -17.98
C GLY A 323 1.61 -1.78 -18.22
N ALA A 324 0.57 -1.00 -17.94
CA ALA A 324 0.56 0.45 -18.18
C ALA A 324 1.31 1.24 -17.11
N ASP A 325 1.13 0.90 -15.85
CA ASP A 325 1.82 1.49 -14.70
C ASP A 325 1.92 0.48 -13.55
N PRO A 326 3.00 -0.28 -13.46
CA PRO A 326 3.18 -1.24 -12.36
C PRO A 326 3.27 -0.55 -10.98
N ASP A 327 3.53 0.76 -10.92
CA ASP A 327 3.62 1.58 -9.71
C ASP A 327 2.31 2.32 -9.35
N PHE A 328 1.18 1.90 -9.89
CA PHE A 328 -0.10 2.61 -9.82
C PHE A 328 -0.54 2.98 -8.40
N HIS A 329 -0.51 2.05 -7.46
CA HIS A 329 -0.86 2.34 -6.06
C HIS A 329 0.20 3.16 -5.35
N ARG A 330 1.48 2.91 -5.65
CA ARG A 330 2.60 3.68 -5.12
C ARG A 330 2.50 5.14 -5.54
N ARG A 331 2.24 5.39 -6.84
CA ARG A 331 2.07 6.72 -7.41
C ARG A 331 0.87 7.45 -6.81
N ASP A 332 -0.27 6.77 -6.72
CA ASP A 332 -1.49 7.34 -6.14
C ASP A 332 -1.29 7.80 -4.69
N LEU A 333 -0.63 6.99 -3.85
CA LEU A 333 -0.32 7.37 -2.47
C LEU A 333 0.63 8.58 -2.40
N TRP A 334 1.68 8.56 -3.20
CA TRP A 334 2.69 9.62 -3.24
C TRP A 334 2.09 10.94 -3.69
N GLU A 335 1.42 10.95 -4.83
CA GLU A 335 0.84 12.16 -5.44
C GLU A 335 -0.28 12.75 -4.58
N ALA A 336 -1.10 11.91 -3.93
CA ALA A 336 -2.13 12.38 -3.02
C ALA A 336 -1.54 13.14 -1.82
N ILE A 337 -0.45 12.65 -1.24
CA ILE A 337 0.24 13.32 -0.13
C ILE A 337 0.89 14.63 -0.60
N GLU A 338 1.58 14.64 -1.74
CA GLU A 338 2.18 15.86 -2.32
C GLU A 338 1.12 16.94 -2.63
N ALA A 339 -0.06 16.53 -3.07
CA ALA A 339 -1.18 17.43 -3.33
C ALA A 339 -1.92 17.91 -2.06
N GLY A 340 -1.51 17.46 -0.87
CA GLY A 340 -2.20 17.77 0.39
C GLY A 340 -3.54 17.03 0.56
N ALA A 341 -3.81 16.01 -0.26
CA ALA A 341 -4.97 15.13 -0.13
C ALA A 341 -4.65 13.96 0.80
N TYR A 342 -4.32 14.28 2.06
CA TYR A 342 -3.81 13.35 3.04
C TYR A 342 -4.76 12.17 3.27
N PRO A 343 -4.31 10.92 3.04
CA PRO A 343 -5.11 9.73 3.32
C PRO A 343 -5.39 9.58 4.81
N GLN A 344 -6.62 9.16 5.14
CA GLN A 344 -7.06 9.02 6.53
C GLN A 344 -7.81 7.71 6.74
N TRP A 345 -7.60 7.11 7.92
CA TRP A 345 -8.34 5.93 8.39
C TRP A 345 -8.77 6.13 9.83
N GLU A 346 -9.98 5.75 10.14
CA GLU A 346 -10.43 5.59 11.52
C GLU A 346 -9.99 4.22 12.06
N LEU A 347 -9.49 4.21 13.30
CA LEU A 347 -9.24 2.99 14.03
C LEU A 347 -10.49 2.59 14.80
N GLY A 348 -10.98 1.42 14.51
CA GLY A 348 -12.07 0.77 15.22
C GLY A 348 -11.58 -0.42 16.05
N LEU A 349 -12.19 -0.62 17.19
CA LEU A 349 -11.95 -1.75 18.09
C LEU A 349 -13.22 -2.57 18.23
N GLN A 350 -13.12 -3.90 18.08
CA GLN A 350 -14.10 -4.83 18.62
C GLN A 350 -13.56 -5.32 19.96
N VAL A 351 -14.21 -4.98 21.05
CA VAL A 351 -13.81 -5.34 22.42
C VAL A 351 -14.85 -6.27 23.03
N PHE A 352 -14.41 -7.41 23.55
CA PHE A 352 -15.30 -8.43 24.13
C PHE A 352 -14.60 -9.21 25.24
N THR A 353 -15.39 -9.75 26.16
CA THR A 353 -14.89 -10.53 27.32
C THR A 353 -14.59 -11.97 26.97
N GLU A 354 -13.96 -12.70 27.88
CA GLU A 354 -13.75 -14.15 27.74
C GLU A 354 -15.08 -14.91 27.69
N GLU A 355 -16.05 -14.54 28.55
CA GLU A 355 -17.36 -15.15 28.59
C GLU A 355 -18.15 -14.95 27.27
N GLN A 356 -18.00 -13.76 26.65
CA GLN A 356 -18.56 -13.52 25.33
C GLN A 356 -17.89 -14.40 24.28
N ALA A 357 -16.56 -14.49 24.28
CA ALA A 357 -15.79 -15.32 23.36
C ALA A 357 -16.19 -16.81 23.47
N GLU A 358 -16.36 -17.33 24.69
CA GLU A 358 -16.82 -18.70 24.93
C GLU A 358 -18.26 -18.97 24.45
N SER A 359 -19.08 -17.93 24.34
CA SER A 359 -20.44 -18.04 23.84
C SER A 359 -20.56 -18.11 22.32
N PHE A 360 -19.49 -17.78 21.58
CA PHE A 360 -19.51 -17.76 20.13
C PHE A 360 -19.47 -19.19 19.55
N PRO A 361 -20.12 -19.44 18.40
CA PRO A 361 -20.09 -20.75 17.75
C PRO A 361 -18.78 -20.99 16.97
N PHE A 362 -17.76 -20.19 17.19
CA PHE A 362 -16.42 -20.27 16.61
C PHE A 362 -15.37 -19.86 17.65
N ASP A 363 -14.14 -20.30 17.44
CA ASP A 363 -13.03 -19.90 18.29
C ASP A 363 -12.43 -18.56 17.81
N VAL A 364 -12.32 -17.58 18.71
CA VAL A 364 -11.75 -16.24 18.41
C VAL A 364 -10.24 -16.25 18.18
N LEU A 365 -9.56 -17.35 18.51
CA LEU A 365 -8.13 -17.56 18.27
C LEU A 365 -7.86 -18.25 16.93
N ASP A 366 -8.91 -18.59 16.17
CA ASP A 366 -8.78 -19.07 14.80
C ASP A 366 -8.60 -17.90 13.83
N ALA A 367 -7.42 -17.77 13.26
CA ALA A 367 -7.08 -16.70 12.32
C ALA A 367 -7.86 -16.74 10.98
N THR A 368 -8.67 -17.81 10.76
CA THR A 368 -9.57 -17.91 9.60
C THR A 368 -10.99 -17.41 9.91
N LYS A 369 -11.21 -16.90 11.12
CA LYS A 369 -12.54 -16.45 11.60
C LYS A 369 -12.55 -14.95 11.86
N ILE A 370 -13.71 -14.34 11.61
CA ILE A 370 -14.04 -12.98 12.04
C ILE A 370 -14.99 -13.03 13.24
N VAL A 371 -15.06 -11.94 13.97
CA VAL A 371 -16.20 -11.66 14.86
C VAL A 371 -17.15 -10.75 14.07
N PRO A 372 -18.35 -11.25 13.66
CA PRO A 372 -19.33 -10.42 12.95
C PRO A 372 -19.68 -9.14 13.73
N GLU A 373 -19.83 -8.01 13.03
CA GLU A 373 -20.14 -6.72 13.68
C GLU A 373 -21.51 -6.74 14.37
N GLU A 374 -22.40 -7.63 13.98
CA GLU A 374 -23.70 -7.85 14.60
C GLU A 374 -23.57 -8.51 15.99
N LEU A 375 -22.49 -9.26 16.25
CA LEU A 375 -22.19 -9.82 17.57
C LEU A 375 -21.43 -8.85 18.45
N VAL A 376 -20.43 -8.19 17.89
CA VAL A 376 -19.62 -7.18 18.59
C VAL A 376 -19.41 -5.99 17.64
N PRO A 377 -20.10 -4.87 17.86
CA PRO A 377 -19.94 -3.69 17.03
C PRO A 377 -18.52 -3.11 17.07
N VAL A 378 -18.07 -2.57 15.96
CA VAL A 378 -16.80 -1.85 15.87
C VAL A 378 -16.97 -0.44 16.46
N GLN A 379 -16.19 -0.13 17.49
CA GLN A 379 -16.16 1.18 18.14
C GLN A 379 -15.01 2.01 17.60
N ILE A 380 -15.30 3.15 17.00
CA ILE A 380 -14.27 4.07 16.49
C ILE A 380 -13.62 4.81 17.65
N VAL A 381 -12.28 4.76 17.72
CA VAL A 381 -11.50 5.26 18.85
C VAL A 381 -10.46 6.31 18.49
N GLY A 382 -10.18 6.51 17.20
CA GLY A 382 -9.20 7.50 16.76
C GLY A 382 -9.02 7.51 15.27
N ARG A 383 -8.14 8.38 14.78
CA ARG A 383 -7.88 8.58 13.36
C ARG A 383 -6.38 8.63 13.06
N MET A 384 -5.98 7.93 12.03
CA MET A 384 -4.65 8.04 11.43
C MET A 384 -4.70 8.94 10.20
N THR A 385 -3.74 9.87 10.10
CA THR A 385 -3.54 10.74 8.94
C THR A 385 -2.12 10.56 8.42
N LEU A 386 -1.96 10.28 7.13
CA LEU A 386 -0.65 10.21 6.48
C LEU A 386 -0.41 11.50 5.71
N ASN A 387 0.58 12.28 6.13
CA ASN A 387 0.78 13.66 5.69
C ASN A 387 2.18 13.98 5.15
N ARG A 388 3.07 12.98 5.07
CA ARG A 388 4.42 13.16 4.56
C ARG A 388 4.95 11.90 3.86
N ASN A 389 5.51 12.08 2.67
CA ASN A 389 6.23 11.05 1.95
C ASN A 389 7.62 10.80 2.58
N PRO A 390 8.20 9.59 2.43
CA PRO A 390 9.60 9.35 2.77
C PRO A 390 10.54 10.23 1.91
N ASP A 391 11.63 10.70 2.50
CA ASP A 391 12.68 11.39 1.75
C ASP A 391 13.57 10.41 0.99
N ASN A 392 13.76 9.20 1.51
CA ASN A 392 14.56 8.17 0.88
C ASN A 392 13.91 6.79 1.01
N PHE A 393 13.58 6.20 -0.14
CA PHE A 393 12.90 4.92 -0.20
C PHE A 393 13.70 3.79 0.47
N PHE A 394 15.02 3.73 0.26
CA PHE A 394 15.84 2.68 0.84
C PHE A 394 15.98 2.85 2.36
N ALA A 395 16.40 4.05 2.80
CA ALA A 395 16.66 4.32 4.20
C ALA A 395 15.42 4.16 5.09
N GLU A 396 14.24 4.51 4.56
CA GLU A 396 12.99 4.53 5.32
C GLU A 396 12.10 3.34 4.99
N THR A 397 11.72 3.14 3.71
CA THR A 397 10.74 2.11 3.31
C THR A 397 11.35 0.71 3.23
N GLU A 398 12.58 0.57 2.71
CA GLU A 398 13.23 -0.74 2.61
C GLU A 398 13.77 -1.20 3.96
N GLN A 399 14.36 -0.31 4.75
CA GLN A 399 14.99 -0.66 6.03
C GLN A 399 14.03 -0.72 7.21
N VAL A 400 12.78 -0.26 7.09
CA VAL A 400 11.82 -0.39 8.19
C VAL A 400 11.58 -1.86 8.53
N ALA A 401 11.63 -2.16 9.83
CA ALA A 401 11.38 -3.45 10.42
C ALA A 401 10.07 -3.43 11.19
N PHE A 402 9.07 -4.19 10.75
CA PHE A 402 7.85 -4.42 11.51
C PHE A 402 7.94 -5.78 12.20
N CYS A 403 7.39 -5.87 13.41
CA CYS A 403 7.30 -7.13 14.14
C CYS A 403 6.05 -7.15 15.03
N THR A 404 5.25 -8.20 14.93
CA THR A 404 4.09 -8.39 15.81
C THR A 404 4.47 -8.52 17.29
N ALA A 405 5.74 -8.84 17.59
CA ALA A 405 6.26 -8.86 18.95
C ALA A 405 6.55 -7.45 19.54
N HIS A 406 6.55 -6.41 18.72
CA HIS A 406 6.68 -5.04 19.20
C HIS A 406 5.34 -4.56 19.76
N ILE A 407 5.12 -4.77 21.04
CA ILE A 407 3.97 -4.31 21.80
C ILE A 407 4.43 -3.41 22.96
N ILE A 408 3.47 -2.69 23.52
CA ILE A 408 3.69 -1.75 24.63
C ILE A 408 2.82 -2.13 25.83
N PRO A 409 3.10 -1.61 27.03
CA PRO A 409 2.23 -1.85 28.17
C PRO A 409 0.77 -1.53 27.85
N GLY A 410 -0.15 -2.42 28.23
CA GLY A 410 -1.58 -2.30 27.92
C GLY A 410 -2.06 -3.08 26.70
N ILE A 411 -1.16 -3.70 25.94
CA ILE A 411 -1.47 -4.63 24.84
C ILE A 411 -0.73 -5.94 25.12
N ASP A 412 -1.40 -7.09 24.97
CA ASP A 412 -0.77 -8.40 25.17
C ASP A 412 -1.24 -9.39 24.08
N PHE A 413 -0.55 -10.50 24.00
CA PHE A 413 -0.81 -11.57 23.06
C PHE A 413 -1.93 -12.49 23.52
N THR A 414 -2.36 -13.33 22.59
CA THR A 414 -3.25 -14.47 22.86
C THR A 414 -2.57 -15.77 22.43
N ASN A 415 -3.21 -16.89 22.72
CA ASN A 415 -2.75 -18.22 22.32
C ASN A 415 -3.10 -18.57 20.84
N ASP A 416 -3.42 -17.59 19.99
CA ASP A 416 -3.59 -17.78 18.55
C ASP A 416 -2.31 -18.42 17.96
N PRO A 417 -2.39 -19.66 17.41
CA PRO A 417 -1.18 -20.39 16.98
C PRO A 417 -0.46 -19.71 15.81
N LEU A 418 -1.18 -18.96 14.98
CA LEU A 418 -0.57 -18.19 13.91
C LEU A 418 0.14 -16.94 14.44
N LEU A 419 -0.47 -16.22 15.39
CA LEU A 419 0.15 -15.07 16.05
C LEU A 419 1.46 -15.46 16.75
N GLN A 420 1.44 -16.56 17.49
CA GLN A 420 2.62 -17.04 18.22
C GLN A 420 3.81 -17.32 17.28
N GLY A 421 3.56 -17.91 16.12
CA GLY A 421 4.62 -18.12 15.11
C GLY A 421 5.12 -16.79 14.50
N ARG A 422 4.24 -15.82 14.30
CA ARG A 422 4.59 -14.48 13.78
C ARG A 422 5.50 -13.71 14.73
N ILE A 423 5.31 -13.85 16.05
CA ILE A 423 6.16 -13.22 17.07
C ILE A 423 7.64 -13.55 16.86
N HIS A 424 7.96 -14.80 16.54
CA HIS A 424 9.34 -15.24 16.26
C HIS A 424 9.79 -14.85 14.84
N SER A 425 8.99 -15.19 13.82
CA SER A 425 9.38 -15.11 12.42
C SER A 425 9.82 -13.72 11.96
N TYR A 426 9.14 -12.67 12.44
CA TYR A 426 9.46 -11.29 12.02
C TYR A 426 10.81 -10.81 12.57
N VAL A 427 11.17 -11.15 13.80
CA VAL A 427 12.49 -10.81 14.38
C VAL A 427 13.58 -11.61 13.68
N ASP A 428 13.37 -12.89 13.47
CA ASP A 428 14.33 -13.80 12.85
C ASP A 428 14.75 -13.31 11.45
N THR A 429 13.79 -13.01 10.59
CA THR A 429 14.07 -12.50 9.24
C THR A 429 14.78 -11.14 9.23
N GLN A 430 14.49 -10.24 10.18
CA GLN A 430 15.15 -8.92 10.25
C GLN A 430 16.64 -9.04 10.59
N ILE A 431 17.05 -10.03 11.37
CA ILE A 431 18.46 -10.22 11.73
C ILE A 431 19.33 -10.42 10.48
N SER A 432 18.94 -11.30 9.59
CA SER A 432 19.69 -11.51 8.34
C SER A 432 19.45 -10.40 7.32
N ARG A 433 18.23 -9.91 7.20
CA ARG A 433 17.86 -8.91 6.21
C ARG A 433 18.52 -7.55 6.46
N LEU A 434 18.63 -7.13 7.72
CA LEU A 434 19.15 -5.83 8.13
C LEU A 434 20.56 -5.89 8.73
N GLY A 435 21.22 -7.04 8.63
CA GLY A 435 22.65 -7.17 8.92
C GLY A 435 22.99 -7.33 10.40
N GLY A 436 22.07 -7.76 11.25
CA GLY A 436 22.39 -8.10 12.64
C GLY A 436 21.32 -7.73 13.66
N PRO A 437 21.53 -8.05 14.94
CA PRO A 437 20.54 -7.88 16.01
C PRO A 437 20.27 -6.40 16.36
N ASN A 438 21.13 -5.49 15.93
CA ASN A 438 21.02 -4.05 16.22
C ASN A 438 20.21 -3.28 15.18
N PHE A 439 19.32 -3.93 14.41
CA PHE A 439 18.50 -3.27 13.41
C PHE A 439 17.57 -2.18 13.99
N HIS A 440 17.30 -2.21 15.28
CA HIS A 440 16.58 -1.15 15.99
C HIS A 440 17.36 0.17 16.10
N GLU A 441 18.67 0.18 15.84
CA GLU A 441 19.49 1.41 15.76
C GLU A 441 19.44 2.06 14.36
N ILE A 442 18.90 1.40 13.36
CA ILE A 442 18.57 2.05 12.08
C ILE A 442 17.50 3.12 12.37
N PRO A 443 17.69 4.37 11.96
CA PRO A 443 16.87 5.49 12.42
C PRO A 443 15.36 5.29 12.31
N ILE A 444 14.87 4.75 11.20
CA ILE A 444 13.43 4.49 11.01
C ILE A 444 12.87 3.44 12.00
N ASN A 445 13.70 2.58 12.57
CA ASN A 445 13.33 1.54 13.52
C ASN A 445 13.54 1.96 14.96
N SER A 446 14.28 3.04 15.21
CA SER A 446 14.60 3.49 16.55
C SER A 446 13.35 3.98 17.28
N PRO A 447 13.15 3.58 18.54
CA PRO A 447 12.11 4.17 19.38
C PRO A 447 12.45 5.63 19.71
N VAL A 448 11.42 6.41 19.97
CA VAL A 448 11.58 7.82 20.40
C VAL A 448 11.79 7.95 21.91
N CYS A 449 11.47 6.91 22.67
CA CYS A 449 11.76 6.82 24.09
C CYS A 449 13.20 6.32 24.35
N PRO A 450 13.77 6.57 25.54
CA PRO A 450 15.10 6.10 25.88
C PRO A 450 15.20 4.58 25.89
N VAL A 451 16.32 4.04 25.38
CA VAL A 451 16.63 2.60 25.39
C VAL A 451 17.78 2.35 26.37
N HIS A 452 17.51 1.59 27.42
CA HIS A 452 18.49 1.18 28.41
C HIS A 452 18.38 -0.33 28.67
N ASN A 453 19.38 -1.08 28.28
CA ASN A 453 19.48 -2.51 28.52
C ASN A 453 20.94 -2.97 28.61
N ASN A 454 21.15 -4.27 28.82
CA ASN A 454 22.48 -4.85 28.90
C ASN A 454 22.97 -5.48 27.56
N GLN A 455 22.28 -5.24 26.46
CA GLN A 455 22.68 -5.65 25.12
C GLN A 455 23.71 -4.64 24.59
N ARG A 456 24.99 -5.06 24.50
CA ARG A 456 26.10 -4.14 24.28
C ARG A 456 26.76 -4.24 22.92
N ASP A 457 26.86 -5.44 22.38
CA ASP A 457 27.68 -5.76 21.22
C ASP A 457 26.84 -6.20 20.01
N GLY A 458 27.45 -6.73 19.00
CA GLY A 458 26.83 -7.22 17.79
C GLY A 458 27.04 -6.29 16.60
N MET A 459 26.82 -6.82 15.39
CA MET A 459 27.02 -6.07 14.14
C MET A 459 26.23 -4.77 14.12
N HIS A 460 26.86 -3.73 13.58
CA HIS A 460 26.30 -2.38 13.41
C HIS A 460 25.90 -1.66 14.70
N ARG A 461 26.43 -2.07 15.88
CA ARG A 461 26.25 -1.33 17.11
C ARG A 461 26.79 0.10 16.96
N GLN A 462 25.96 1.08 17.18
CA GLN A 462 26.30 2.51 17.10
C GLN A 462 26.36 3.20 18.48
N ALA A 463 25.52 2.75 19.40
CA ALA A 463 25.51 3.31 20.75
C ALA A 463 26.82 3.01 21.50
N ILE A 464 27.42 4.05 22.10
CA ILE A 464 28.64 3.96 22.90
C ILE A 464 28.27 3.93 24.38
N HIS A 465 28.12 2.73 24.92
CA HIS A 465 27.79 2.54 26.32
C HIS A 465 29.03 2.74 27.20
N ARG A 466 28.88 3.49 28.29
CA ARG A 466 29.94 3.72 29.26
C ARG A 466 29.85 2.73 30.43
N GLY A 467 30.97 2.44 31.04
CA GLY A 467 31.06 1.61 32.26
C GLY A 467 31.39 0.16 31.95
N ARG A 468 31.64 -0.58 33.04
CA ARG A 468 32.11 -1.97 32.97
C ARG A 468 31.02 -3.03 33.18
N VAL A 469 29.79 -2.59 33.50
CA VAL A 469 28.66 -3.46 33.79
C VAL A 469 27.77 -3.62 32.60
N SER A 470 27.53 -4.88 32.16
CA SER A 470 26.60 -5.27 31.12
C SER A 470 25.74 -6.46 31.55
N TYR A 471 25.48 -6.62 32.81
CA TYR A 471 24.73 -7.74 33.39
C TYR A 471 23.93 -7.32 34.61
N GLU A 472 22.90 -8.06 34.94
CA GLU A 472 22.01 -7.89 36.06
C GLU A 472 21.76 -9.26 36.73
N PRO A 473 21.82 -9.40 38.06
CA PRO A 473 22.10 -8.36 39.06
C PRO A 473 23.60 -8.02 39.17
N ASN A 474 23.89 -6.80 39.61
CA ASN A 474 25.28 -6.38 39.87
C ASN A 474 25.39 -5.56 41.14
N SER A 475 26.62 -5.49 41.70
CA SER A 475 26.96 -4.69 42.85
C SER A 475 28.01 -3.61 42.58
N LEU A 476 28.48 -3.51 41.34
CA LEU A 476 29.61 -2.64 40.94
C LEU A 476 29.17 -1.23 40.55
N GLY A 477 27.88 -1.00 40.48
CA GLY A 477 27.32 0.25 39.96
C GLY A 477 27.49 0.40 38.46
N GLY A 478 26.60 1.09 37.79
CA GLY A 478 26.48 1.19 36.35
C GLY A 478 25.45 0.21 35.81
N GLY A 479 25.08 0.40 34.56
CA GLY A 479 23.88 -0.21 33.98
C GLY A 479 22.61 0.45 34.51
N CYS A 480 21.45 -0.14 34.25
CA CYS A 480 20.18 0.29 34.81
C CYS A 480 19.59 -0.85 35.66
N PRO A 481 19.79 -0.90 36.97
CA PRO A 481 19.28 -1.95 37.84
C PRO A 481 17.79 -1.79 38.15
N PHE A 482 17.21 -0.64 37.83
CA PHE A 482 15.82 -0.33 38.13
C PHE A 482 14.88 -0.97 37.12
N GLN A 483 13.90 -1.68 37.66
CA GLN A 483 12.81 -2.25 36.88
C GLN A 483 11.55 -1.44 37.12
N ALA A 484 10.74 -1.27 36.07
CA ALA A 484 9.56 -0.42 36.14
C ALA A 484 8.42 -1.01 37.03
N GLY A 485 8.53 -2.26 37.46
CA GLY A 485 7.47 -2.93 38.21
C GLY A 485 6.15 -2.94 37.40
N MET A 486 5.06 -2.60 38.08
CA MET A 486 3.74 -2.53 37.46
C MET A 486 3.59 -1.44 36.38
N ALA A 487 4.48 -0.45 36.35
CA ALA A 487 4.49 0.55 35.29
C ALA A 487 5.09 0.01 33.95
N GLY A 488 5.87 -1.06 34.02
CA GLY A 488 6.42 -1.72 32.85
C GLY A 488 5.44 -2.70 32.20
N PHE A 489 5.89 -3.33 31.11
CA PHE A 489 5.13 -4.42 30.50
C PHE A 489 5.06 -5.60 31.47
N THR A 490 3.85 -6.11 31.67
CA THR A 490 3.57 -7.34 32.42
C THR A 490 2.53 -8.14 31.65
N SER A 491 2.86 -9.39 31.38
CA SER A 491 1.88 -10.32 30.80
C SER A 491 0.74 -10.56 31.78
N ILE A 492 -0.46 -10.73 31.25
CA ILE A 492 -1.60 -11.14 32.07
C ILE A 492 -1.34 -12.51 32.66
N ARG A 493 -1.89 -12.74 33.85
CA ARG A 493 -1.84 -14.04 34.47
C ARG A 493 -3.00 -14.88 33.93
N GLU A 494 -2.69 -15.78 33.02
CA GLU A 494 -3.64 -16.83 32.61
C GLU A 494 -3.54 -18.02 33.59
N GLN A 495 -4.69 -18.60 33.88
CA GLN A 495 -4.72 -19.84 34.65
C GLN A 495 -4.27 -20.99 33.73
N ALA A 496 -3.10 -21.56 34.01
CA ALA A 496 -2.67 -22.75 33.28
C ALA A 496 -3.60 -23.93 33.59
N VAL A 497 -4.25 -24.45 32.57
CA VAL A 497 -4.95 -25.72 32.67
C VAL A 497 -3.92 -26.84 32.73
N THR A 498 -4.11 -27.81 33.62
CA THR A 498 -3.21 -28.96 33.74
C THR A 498 -3.58 -29.97 32.66
N GLU A 499 -2.99 -29.84 31.46
CA GLU A 499 -3.26 -30.69 30.31
C GLU A 499 -1.98 -31.27 29.72
N ASP A 500 -2.10 -32.38 28.99
CA ASP A 500 -1.01 -33.01 28.30
C ASP A 500 -0.51 -32.16 27.14
N LYS A 501 0.78 -32.26 26.83
CA LYS A 501 1.35 -31.69 25.62
C LYS A 501 0.92 -32.49 24.41
N VAL A 502 0.10 -31.89 23.54
CA VAL A 502 -0.45 -32.56 22.37
C VAL A 502 -0.16 -31.79 21.08
N ARG A 503 -0.22 -32.48 19.94
CA ARG A 503 -0.30 -31.86 18.60
C ARG A 503 -1.73 -32.04 18.10
N GLY A 504 -2.38 -30.94 17.76
CA GLY A 504 -3.77 -30.97 17.28
C GLY A 504 -4.35 -29.58 17.15
N LYS A 505 -5.64 -29.50 16.92
CA LYS A 505 -6.42 -28.28 16.81
C LYS A 505 -7.66 -28.39 17.72
N PRO A 506 -8.17 -27.27 18.25
CA PRO A 506 -9.45 -27.23 18.91
C PRO A 506 -10.59 -27.72 17.99
N GLU A 507 -11.64 -28.29 18.53
CA GLU A 507 -12.73 -28.87 17.75
C GLU A 507 -13.43 -27.80 16.88
N LEU A 508 -13.61 -26.59 17.39
CA LEU A 508 -14.22 -25.48 16.65
C LEU A 508 -13.41 -25.03 15.42
N PHE A 509 -12.09 -25.32 15.37
CA PHE A 509 -11.28 -25.04 14.18
C PHE A 509 -11.63 -25.90 12.97
N ALA A 510 -12.41 -26.98 13.16
CA ALA A 510 -12.81 -27.87 12.08
C ALA A 510 -14.00 -27.36 11.23
N ASP A 511 -14.64 -26.26 11.63
CA ASP A 511 -15.60 -25.56 10.76
C ASP A 511 -14.85 -24.67 9.75
N HIS A 512 -14.75 -25.13 8.52
CA HIS A 512 -14.05 -24.45 7.45
C HIS A 512 -14.95 -23.63 6.52
N TYR A 513 -16.29 -23.82 6.59
CA TYR A 513 -17.19 -23.33 5.55
C TYR A 513 -18.23 -22.31 6.01
N SER A 514 -18.66 -22.33 7.27
CA SER A 514 -19.78 -21.48 7.73
C SER A 514 -19.52 -20.00 7.53
N GLN A 515 -18.31 -19.50 7.83
CA GLN A 515 -17.97 -18.10 7.61
C GLN A 515 -17.56 -17.79 6.17
N ALA A 516 -17.09 -18.78 5.40
CA ALA A 516 -16.93 -18.62 3.95
C ALA A 516 -18.30 -18.40 3.28
N ARG A 517 -19.34 -19.17 3.74
CA ARG A 517 -20.71 -18.96 3.31
C ARG A 517 -21.25 -17.61 3.78
N LEU A 518 -21.02 -17.21 5.04
CA LEU A 518 -21.40 -15.89 5.55
C LEU A 518 -20.89 -14.79 4.62
N PHE A 519 -19.60 -14.85 4.24
CA PHE A 519 -19.02 -13.87 3.32
C PHE A 519 -19.76 -13.85 1.99
N TRP A 520 -19.99 -15.02 1.37
CA TRP A 520 -20.68 -15.15 0.08
C TRP A 520 -22.09 -14.54 0.08
N ILE A 521 -22.93 -14.93 1.07
CA ILE A 521 -24.31 -14.46 1.12
C ILE A 521 -24.45 -12.99 1.52
N SER A 522 -23.38 -12.38 2.00
CA SER A 522 -23.31 -10.97 2.39
C SER A 522 -22.90 -10.05 1.25
N GLN A 523 -22.50 -10.60 0.10
CA GLN A 523 -22.09 -9.83 -1.05
C GLN A 523 -23.27 -9.42 -1.92
N SER A 524 -23.20 -8.25 -2.56
CA SER A 524 -24.17 -7.82 -3.56
C SER A 524 -24.11 -8.72 -4.81
N PRO A 525 -25.13 -8.72 -5.69
CA PRO A 525 -25.11 -9.50 -6.92
C PRO A 525 -23.87 -9.21 -7.80
N ALA A 526 -23.43 -7.97 -7.91
CA ALA A 526 -22.22 -7.60 -8.65
C ALA A 526 -20.95 -8.21 -8.01
N GLU A 527 -20.81 -8.06 -6.69
CA GLU A 527 -19.67 -8.66 -5.97
C GLU A 527 -19.65 -10.19 -6.07
N GLN A 528 -20.83 -10.85 -6.02
CA GLN A 528 -20.94 -12.29 -6.24
C GLN A 528 -20.50 -12.69 -7.65
N ALA A 529 -20.90 -11.93 -8.67
CA ALA A 529 -20.46 -12.15 -10.05
C ALA A 529 -18.93 -11.99 -10.19
N HIS A 530 -18.35 -11.01 -9.51
CA HIS A 530 -16.89 -10.81 -9.48
C HIS A 530 -16.16 -11.98 -8.81
N ILE A 531 -16.68 -12.51 -7.73
CA ILE A 531 -16.10 -13.70 -7.05
C ILE A 531 -16.15 -14.92 -7.98
N VAL A 532 -17.29 -15.18 -8.63
CA VAL A 532 -17.41 -16.26 -9.63
C VAL A 532 -16.39 -16.04 -10.75
N GLY A 533 -16.30 -14.82 -11.30
CA GLY A 533 -15.33 -14.44 -12.33
C GLY A 533 -13.88 -14.63 -11.88
N GLY A 534 -13.57 -14.28 -10.64
CA GLY A 534 -12.26 -14.48 -10.02
C GLY A 534 -11.85 -15.96 -9.99
N PHE A 535 -12.71 -16.82 -9.44
CA PHE A 535 -12.47 -18.27 -9.44
C PHE A 535 -12.38 -18.86 -10.87
N ARG A 536 -13.25 -18.45 -11.77
CA ARG A 536 -13.22 -18.90 -13.19
C ARG A 536 -11.89 -18.56 -13.83
N PHE A 537 -11.43 -17.30 -13.67
CA PHE A 537 -10.18 -16.83 -14.24
C PHE A 537 -8.96 -17.60 -13.69
N GLU A 538 -8.85 -17.68 -12.37
CA GLU A 538 -7.71 -18.32 -11.72
C GLU A 538 -7.67 -19.84 -12.02
N LEU A 539 -8.79 -20.54 -11.82
CA LEU A 539 -8.88 -21.98 -12.04
C LEU A 539 -8.78 -22.39 -13.51
N SER A 540 -9.14 -21.51 -14.45
CA SER A 540 -8.96 -21.81 -15.88
C SER A 540 -7.50 -21.95 -16.29
N LYS A 541 -6.56 -21.37 -15.53
CA LYS A 541 -5.12 -21.47 -15.74
C LYS A 541 -4.51 -22.73 -15.12
N VAL A 542 -5.19 -23.37 -14.18
CA VAL A 542 -4.76 -24.64 -13.58
C VAL A 542 -4.79 -25.74 -14.62
N GLN A 543 -3.66 -26.44 -14.83
CA GLN A 543 -3.52 -27.42 -15.89
C GLN A 543 -4.08 -28.79 -15.50
N ILE A 544 -4.08 -29.14 -14.21
CA ILE A 544 -4.49 -30.46 -13.72
C ILE A 544 -5.99 -30.46 -13.37
N PRO A 545 -6.85 -31.19 -14.14
CA PRO A 545 -8.29 -31.20 -13.92
C PRO A 545 -8.73 -31.65 -12.53
N ALA A 546 -8.01 -32.59 -11.91
CA ALA A 546 -8.33 -33.07 -10.56
C ALA A 546 -8.24 -31.99 -9.48
N ILE A 547 -7.37 -30.99 -9.66
CA ILE A 547 -7.27 -29.83 -8.77
C ILE A 547 -8.54 -28.97 -8.89
N ARG A 548 -8.98 -28.69 -10.12
CA ARG A 548 -10.23 -27.96 -10.38
C ARG A 548 -11.44 -28.68 -9.77
N GLU A 549 -11.51 -30.00 -9.92
CA GLU A 549 -12.59 -30.83 -9.37
C GLU A 549 -12.63 -30.76 -7.86
N ARG A 550 -11.47 -30.87 -7.15
CA ARG A 550 -11.42 -30.70 -5.70
C ARG A 550 -11.87 -29.32 -5.26
N MET A 551 -11.45 -28.25 -5.97
CA MET A 551 -11.91 -26.91 -5.65
C MET A 551 -13.39 -26.73 -5.84
N LEU A 552 -14.00 -27.25 -6.90
CA LEU A 552 -15.45 -27.23 -7.13
C LEU A 552 -16.19 -27.98 -6.01
N SER A 553 -15.64 -29.11 -5.56
CA SER A 553 -16.18 -29.89 -4.42
C SER A 553 -16.17 -29.08 -3.10
N MET A 554 -15.14 -28.28 -2.87
CA MET A 554 -15.06 -27.36 -1.73
C MET A 554 -16.07 -26.20 -1.86
N LEU A 555 -16.15 -25.59 -3.04
CA LEU A 555 -17.10 -24.50 -3.31
C LEU A 555 -18.56 -24.96 -3.14
N ALA A 556 -18.87 -26.21 -3.42
CA ALA A 556 -20.20 -26.79 -3.17
C ALA A 556 -20.59 -26.83 -1.68
N ASN A 557 -19.62 -26.85 -0.76
CA ASN A 557 -19.84 -26.68 0.68
C ASN A 557 -20.13 -25.22 1.08
N VAL A 558 -19.67 -24.26 0.29
CA VAL A 558 -19.93 -22.83 0.55
C VAL A 558 -21.34 -22.48 0.06
N ASP A 559 -21.58 -22.62 -1.25
CA ASP A 559 -22.89 -22.34 -1.85
C ASP A 559 -23.04 -23.03 -3.22
N ALA A 560 -24.25 -23.54 -3.49
CA ALA A 560 -24.55 -24.23 -4.73
C ALA A 560 -24.50 -23.29 -5.96
N THR A 561 -24.97 -22.04 -5.83
CA THR A 561 -24.95 -21.06 -6.93
C THR A 561 -23.53 -20.66 -7.30
N LEU A 562 -22.67 -20.46 -6.32
CA LEU A 562 -21.25 -20.23 -6.50
C LEU A 562 -20.58 -21.39 -7.26
N ALA A 563 -20.77 -22.62 -6.75
CA ALA A 563 -20.17 -23.80 -7.38
C ALA A 563 -20.63 -24.00 -8.84
N HIS A 564 -21.93 -23.84 -9.12
CA HIS A 564 -22.48 -23.93 -10.47
C HIS A 564 -21.94 -22.82 -11.39
N GLY A 565 -21.87 -21.57 -10.92
CA GLY A 565 -21.33 -20.45 -11.69
C GLY A 565 -19.87 -20.66 -12.10
N VAL A 566 -19.03 -21.14 -11.17
CA VAL A 566 -17.63 -21.44 -11.44
C VAL A 566 -17.50 -22.65 -12.38
N ALA A 567 -18.22 -23.74 -12.10
CA ALA A 567 -18.18 -24.97 -12.91
C ALA A 567 -18.62 -24.74 -14.37
N ALA A 568 -19.66 -23.92 -14.60
CA ALA A 568 -20.11 -23.55 -15.92
C ALA A 568 -19.00 -22.87 -16.75
N GLY A 569 -18.26 -21.94 -16.12
CA GLY A 569 -17.14 -21.26 -16.78
C GLY A 569 -15.92 -22.15 -17.05
N LEU A 570 -15.77 -23.24 -16.27
CA LEU A 570 -14.71 -24.23 -16.47
C LEU A 570 -15.11 -25.38 -17.41
N GLY A 571 -16.38 -25.43 -17.85
CA GLY A 571 -16.91 -26.53 -18.66
C GLY A 571 -16.93 -27.88 -17.93
N MET A 572 -17.12 -27.86 -16.60
CA MET A 572 -17.08 -29.02 -15.72
C MET A 572 -18.42 -29.24 -14.99
N PRO A 573 -18.81 -30.48 -14.66
CA PRO A 573 -19.90 -30.70 -13.74
C PRO A 573 -19.50 -30.31 -12.31
N VAL A 574 -20.49 -29.95 -11.48
CA VAL A 574 -20.25 -29.76 -10.05
C VAL A 574 -20.14 -31.14 -9.37
N PRO A 575 -19.00 -31.48 -8.75
CA PRO A 575 -18.87 -32.73 -8.04
C PRO A 575 -19.64 -32.71 -6.72
N PRO A 576 -19.83 -33.86 -6.06
CA PRO A 576 -20.37 -33.89 -4.70
C PRO A 576 -19.54 -33.02 -3.74
N PRO A 577 -20.18 -32.40 -2.73
CA PRO A 577 -19.46 -31.64 -1.72
C PRO A 577 -18.40 -32.50 -1.00
N GLN A 578 -17.27 -31.91 -0.70
CA GLN A 578 -16.19 -32.57 0.05
C GLN A 578 -16.68 -32.93 1.46
N PRO A 579 -16.29 -34.07 2.04
CA PRO A 579 -16.66 -34.41 3.41
C PRO A 579 -16.19 -33.34 4.41
N LEU A 580 -17.05 -33.02 5.38
CA LEU A 580 -16.73 -32.05 6.43
C LEU A 580 -15.70 -32.64 7.41
N ALA A 581 -14.84 -31.79 7.94
CA ALA A 581 -13.86 -32.19 8.96
C ALA A 581 -14.49 -32.28 10.37
N THR A 582 -15.65 -31.65 10.59
CA THR A 582 -16.36 -31.67 11.86
C THR A 582 -17.62 -32.53 11.79
N ALA A 583 -17.93 -33.18 12.92
CA ALA A 583 -19.23 -33.83 13.16
C ALA A 583 -20.22 -32.89 13.85
N LEU A 584 -19.81 -31.72 14.33
CA LEU A 584 -20.68 -30.72 14.94
C LEU A 584 -21.62 -30.10 13.91
N PRO A 585 -22.85 -29.73 14.33
CA PRO A 585 -23.70 -28.92 13.48
C PRO A 585 -23.05 -27.63 13.10
N LEU A 586 -23.00 -27.33 11.78
CA LEU A 586 -22.44 -26.06 11.30
C LEU A 586 -23.33 -24.89 11.73
N PRO A 587 -22.76 -23.81 12.28
CA PRO A 587 -23.52 -22.61 12.59
C PRO A 587 -24.06 -21.95 11.31
N HIS A 588 -25.28 -21.42 11.44
CA HIS A 588 -25.93 -20.67 10.39
C HIS A 588 -25.90 -19.17 10.71
N TYR A 589 -25.29 -18.38 9.83
CA TYR A 589 -25.24 -16.95 9.97
C TYR A 589 -26.22 -16.28 9.00
N PRO A 590 -26.94 -15.22 9.42
CA PRO A 590 -27.64 -14.33 8.51
C PRO A 590 -26.60 -13.50 7.71
N PRO A 591 -27.00 -12.91 6.56
CA PRO A 591 -26.13 -11.97 5.85
C PRO A 591 -25.67 -10.83 6.75
N SER A 592 -24.40 -10.45 6.66
CA SER A 592 -23.78 -9.29 7.33
C SER A 592 -23.49 -8.21 6.29
N PRO A 593 -24.31 -7.15 6.19
CA PRO A 593 -24.11 -6.10 5.21
C PRO A 593 -22.74 -5.42 5.29
N SER A 594 -22.14 -5.38 6.48
CA SER A 594 -20.82 -4.79 6.71
C SER A 594 -19.69 -5.49 5.96
N LEU A 595 -19.90 -6.70 5.46
CA LEU A 595 -18.92 -7.47 4.67
C LEU A 595 -18.91 -7.08 3.20
N SER A 596 -19.97 -6.46 2.67
CA SER A 596 -19.97 -5.89 1.34
C SER A 596 -19.03 -4.67 1.27
N LEU A 597 -18.20 -4.59 0.24
CA LEU A 597 -17.37 -3.44 -0.05
C LEU A 597 -18.23 -2.19 -0.31
N LEU A 598 -19.37 -2.38 -0.99
CA LEU A 598 -20.29 -1.31 -1.36
C LEU A 598 -21.03 -0.69 -0.17
N ALA A 599 -21.09 -1.38 0.96
CA ALA A 599 -21.70 -0.86 2.20
C ALA A 599 -20.82 0.23 2.88
N ARG A 600 -19.62 0.47 2.39
CA ARG A 600 -18.66 1.40 2.99
C ARG A 600 -18.19 2.47 2.00
N PRO A 601 -19.10 3.31 1.49
CA PRO A 601 -18.78 4.31 0.46
C PRO A 601 -17.87 5.43 0.96
N GLY A 602 -17.71 5.59 2.29
CA GLY A 602 -16.90 6.64 2.90
C GLY A 602 -17.44 8.05 2.69
N GLU A 603 -16.58 9.04 2.85
CA GLU A 603 -16.88 10.43 2.54
C GLU A 603 -17.07 10.61 1.02
N GLN A 604 -18.23 11.12 0.62
CA GLN A 604 -18.55 11.34 -0.78
C GLN A 604 -17.75 12.51 -1.34
N GLY A 605 -16.72 12.25 -2.14
CA GLY A 605 -15.86 13.28 -2.70
C GLY A 605 -15.02 12.80 -3.88
N ILE A 606 -14.50 13.77 -4.64
CA ILE A 606 -13.69 13.50 -5.83
C ILE A 606 -12.22 13.90 -5.66
N LYS A 607 -11.80 14.21 -4.45
CA LYS A 607 -10.44 14.67 -4.15
C LYS A 607 -9.40 13.61 -4.57
N ALA A 608 -8.38 14.07 -5.32
CA ALA A 608 -7.32 13.24 -5.91
C ALA A 608 -7.80 12.16 -6.91
N ARG A 609 -9.04 12.24 -7.43
CA ARG A 609 -9.51 11.40 -8.54
C ARG A 609 -8.90 11.89 -9.86
N GLN A 610 -8.41 10.96 -10.67
CA GLN A 610 -7.78 11.24 -11.96
C GLN A 610 -8.84 11.28 -13.06
N VAL A 611 -8.97 12.40 -13.78
CA VAL A 611 -9.97 12.56 -14.84
C VAL A 611 -9.30 12.91 -16.16
N ALA A 612 -9.56 12.13 -17.21
CA ALA A 612 -9.09 12.44 -18.55
C ALA A 612 -10.06 13.40 -19.26
N ILE A 613 -9.55 14.49 -19.83
CA ILE A 613 -10.30 15.37 -20.72
C ILE A 613 -9.74 15.19 -22.13
N LEU A 614 -10.52 14.60 -23.03
CA LEU A 614 -10.07 14.26 -24.38
C LEU A 614 -10.19 15.48 -25.32
N LEU A 615 -9.07 15.88 -25.92
CA LEU A 615 -8.98 17.01 -26.82
C LEU A 615 -8.62 16.58 -28.25
N ALA A 616 -9.17 17.29 -29.20
CA ALA A 616 -8.72 17.26 -30.61
C ALA A 616 -8.87 18.65 -31.24
N PRO A 617 -8.20 18.93 -32.38
CA PRO A 617 -8.34 20.21 -33.07
C PRO A 617 -9.81 20.58 -33.36
N GLY A 618 -10.19 21.82 -33.02
CA GLY A 618 -11.56 22.29 -33.12
C GLY A 618 -12.41 22.09 -31.87
N VAL A 619 -11.81 21.75 -30.73
CA VAL A 619 -12.49 21.71 -29.42
C VAL A 619 -12.98 23.08 -29.01
N ASP A 620 -14.12 23.17 -28.33
CA ASP A 620 -14.59 24.39 -27.68
C ASP A 620 -13.77 24.68 -26.40
N GLU A 621 -13.08 25.82 -26.41
CA GLU A 621 -12.21 26.22 -25.30
C GLU A 621 -12.99 26.44 -24.00
N ALA A 622 -14.19 27.03 -24.09
CA ALA A 622 -14.99 27.37 -22.91
C ALA A 622 -15.48 26.09 -22.22
N SER A 623 -15.97 25.13 -22.98
CA SER A 623 -16.38 23.83 -22.48
C SER A 623 -15.22 23.08 -21.80
N ALA A 624 -14.05 22.97 -22.45
CA ALA A 624 -12.89 22.29 -21.88
C ALA A 624 -12.40 22.94 -20.57
N LYS A 625 -12.31 24.28 -20.54
CA LYS A 625 -11.89 25.01 -19.33
C LYS A 625 -12.94 24.97 -18.21
N ALA A 626 -14.23 24.99 -18.53
CA ALA A 626 -15.27 24.83 -17.53
C ALA A 626 -15.21 23.48 -16.83
N ILE A 627 -15.01 22.39 -17.59
CA ILE A 627 -14.84 21.04 -17.05
C ILE A 627 -13.60 21.01 -16.16
N GLN A 628 -12.44 21.43 -16.67
CA GLN A 628 -11.19 21.44 -15.92
C GLN A 628 -11.29 22.23 -14.61
N SER A 629 -11.84 23.46 -14.68
CA SER A 629 -11.95 24.33 -13.51
C SER A 629 -12.90 23.77 -12.46
N ALA A 630 -14.02 23.18 -12.87
CA ALA A 630 -15.00 22.58 -11.95
C ALA A 630 -14.45 21.36 -11.21
N LEU A 631 -13.61 20.58 -11.88
CA LEU A 631 -12.94 19.40 -11.28
C LEU A 631 -11.83 19.83 -10.32
N LEU A 632 -11.00 20.79 -10.72
CA LEU A 632 -9.93 21.33 -9.86
C LEU A 632 -10.50 22.00 -8.58
N ALA A 633 -11.63 22.66 -8.67
CA ALA A 633 -12.26 23.34 -7.52
C ALA A 633 -12.60 22.36 -6.39
N ASP A 634 -12.94 21.10 -6.72
CA ASP A 634 -13.28 20.05 -5.76
C ASP A 634 -12.09 19.08 -5.52
N GLY A 635 -10.89 19.46 -5.96
CA GLY A 635 -9.64 18.75 -5.68
C GLY A 635 -9.42 17.50 -6.52
N ALA A 636 -10.18 17.26 -7.59
CA ALA A 636 -9.84 16.24 -8.59
C ALA A 636 -8.62 16.67 -9.42
N VAL A 637 -8.01 15.72 -10.12
CA VAL A 637 -6.84 15.94 -10.96
C VAL A 637 -7.20 15.72 -12.44
N PRO A 638 -7.72 16.76 -13.12
CA PRO A 638 -8.03 16.68 -14.55
C PRO A 638 -6.76 16.79 -15.39
N HIS A 639 -6.64 15.95 -16.40
CA HIS A 639 -5.56 15.97 -17.38
C HIS A 639 -6.09 16.24 -18.78
N LEU A 640 -5.40 17.09 -19.54
CA LEU A 640 -5.71 17.38 -20.93
C LEU A 640 -4.95 16.38 -21.83
N LEU A 641 -5.69 15.51 -22.52
CA LEU A 641 -5.17 14.46 -23.38
C LEU A 641 -5.49 14.69 -24.84
N ALA A 642 -4.54 14.38 -25.73
CA ALA A 642 -4.74 14.35 -27.18
C ALA A 642 -3.89 13.29 -27.87
N GLY A 643 -3.98 13.13 -29.18
CA GLY A 643 -3.15 12.18 -29.94
C GLY A 643 -1.65 12.53 -29.96
N THR A 644 -1.27 13.79 -29.68
CA THR A 644 0.14 14.24 -29.61
C THR A 644 0.30 15.27 -28.50
N LEU A 645 1.54 15.54 -28.07
CA LEU A 645 1.84 16.59 -27.08
C LEU A 645 1.81 18.03 -27.64
N ASN A 646 1.51 18.20 -28.92
CA ASN A 646 1.36 19.55 -29.49
C ASN A 646 0.15 20.23 -28.88
N PRO A 647 0.19 21.55 -28.61
CA PRO A 647 -1.00 22.30 -28.22
C PRO A 647 -2.14 22.12 -29.21
N VAL A 648 -3.34 21.90 -28.71
CA VAL A 648 -4.55 21.69 -29.53
C VAL A 648 -5.17 23.05 -29.88
N ALA A 649 -5.40 23.29 -31.18
CA ALA A 649 -6.09 24.47 -31.65
C ALA A 649 -7.60 24.37 -31.38
N CYS A 650 -8.15 25.35 -30.67
CA CYS A 650 -9.57 25.47 -30.40
C CYS A 650 -10.36 26.06 -31.58
N ALA A 651 -11.67 25.86 -31.59
CA ALA A 651 -12.56 26.42 -32.63
C ALA A 651 -12.48 27.96 -32.75
N GLY A 652 -12.23 28.65 -31.63
CA GLY A 652 -12.07 30.10 -31.57
C GLY A 652 -10.66 30.63 -31.86
N GLY A 653 -9.72 29.81 -32.27
CA GLY A 653 -8.34 30.18 -32.61
C GLY A 653 -7.36 30.24 -31.42
N ALA A 654 -7.84 30.05 -30.19
CA ALA A 654 -6.97 29.84 -29.03
C ALA A 654 -6.31 28.43 -29.06
N THR A 655 -5.36 28.17 -28.17
CA THR A 655 -4.74 26.84 -28.03
C THR A 655 -4.82 26.36 -26.58
N LEU A 656 -5.01 25.06 -26.41
CA LEU A 656 -4.92 24.39 -25.11
C LEU A 656 -3.64 23.53 -25.03
N PRO A 657 -2.91 23.58 -23.92
CA PRO A 657 -1.76 22.69 -23.73
C PRO A 657 -2.21 21.24 -23.63
N VAL A 658 -1.37 20.30 -24.06
CA VAL A 658 -1.59 18.88 -23.87
C VAL A 658 -0.58 18.36 -22.86
N GLU A 659 -1.06 17.63 -21.86
CA GLU A 659 -0.22 17.10 -20.79
C GLU A 659 0.25 15.67 -21.06
N LYS A 660 -0.63 14.86 -21.66
CA LYS A 660 -0.41 13.44 -21.96
C LYS A 660 -1.00 13.07 -23.31
N THR A 661 -0.49 11.98 -23.91
CA THR A 661 -1.07 11.43 -25.11
C THR A 661 -1.94 10.21 -24.81
N PHE A 662 -2.85 9.85 -25.72
CA PHE A 662 -3.65 8.63 -25.59
C PHE A 662 -2.78 7.37 -25.51
N GLU A 663 -1.57 7.39 -26.09
CA GLU A 663 -0.61 6.27 -26.03
C GLU A 663 0.05 6.12 -24.65
N ASN A 664 0.55 7.22 -24.07
CA ASN A 664 1.29 7.15 -22.82
C ASN A 664 0.43 7.19 -21.56
N ALA A 665 -0.86 7.52 -21.72
CA ALA A 665 -1.83 7.57 -20.64
C ALA A 665 -3.14 6.86 -21.05
N PRO A 666 -3.11 5.52 -21.06
CA PRO A 666 -4.29 4.72 -21.46
C PRO A 666 -5.43 4.88 -20.44
N PRO A 667 -6.68 4.55 -20.85
CA PRO A 667 -7.90 4.78 -20.07
C PRO A 667 -7.88 4.17 -18.66
N VAL A 668 -7.17 3.07 -18.46
CA VAL A 668 -7.09 2.39 -17.16
C VAL A 668 -6.46 3.22 -16.06
N LEU A 669 -5.68 4.25 -16.39
CA LEU A 669 -5.03 5.13 -15.42
C LEU A 669 -5.96 6.23 -14.87
N PHE A 670 -7.18 6.36 -15.38
CA PHE A 670 -8.13 7.41 -15.00
C PHE A 670 -9.38 6.84 -14.33
N ASP A 671 -9.95 7.60 -13.41
CA ASP A 671 -11.19 7.28 -12.72
C ASP A 671 -12.44 7.65 -13.53
N ALA A 672 -12.30 8.60 -14.46
CA ALA A 672 -13.38 9.05 -15.33
C ALA A 672 -12.83 9.70 -16.60
N VAL A 673 -13.72 9.90 -17.58
CA VAL A 673 -13.41 10.62 -18.83
C VAL A 673 -14.43 11.71 -19.10
N ALA A 674 -13.97 12.84 -19.62
CA ALA A 674 -14.81 13.93 -20.12
C ALA A 674 -14.44 14.27 -21.58
N VAL A 675 -15.44 14.46 -22.41
CA VAL A 675 -15.30 14.90 -23.80
C VAL A 675 -15.98 16.27 -23.94
N PRO A 676 -15.21 17.36 -24.07
CA PRO A 676 -15.75 18.71 -24.26
C PRO A 676 -16.51 18.83 -25.59
N ASP A 677 -17.30 19.90 -25.74
CA ASP A 677 -17.95 20.23 -26.99
C ASP A 677 -16.94 20.62 -28.10
N GLY A 678 -17.38 20.52 -29.34
CA GLY A 678 -16.62 20.90 -30.55
C GLY A 678 -16.87 19.94 -31.70
N ALA A 679 -17.64 20.35 -32.70
CA ALA A 679 -18.02 19.46 -33.82
C ALA A 679 -16.82 18.92 -34.57
N ALA A 680 -15.81 19.75 -34.87
CA ALA A 680 -14.60 19.32 -35.54
C ALA A 680 -13.74 18.38 -34.69
N ALA A 681 -13.66 18.66 -33.38
CA ALA A 681 -12.95 17.80 -32.43
C ALA A 681 -13.61 16.44 -32.32
N ALA A 682 -14.94 16.39 -32.19
CA ALA A 682 -15.69 15.12 -32.13
C ALA A 682 -15.47 14.29 -33.41
N GLU A 683 -15.47 14.94 -34.60
CA GLU A 683 -15.19 14.26 -35.86
C GLU A 683 -13.77 13.65 -35.90
N GLN A 684 -12.78 14.36 -35.36
CA GLN A 684 -11.40 13.85 -35.28
C GLN A 684 -11.30 12.68 -34.28
N LEU A 685 -11.86 12.82 -33.08
CA LEU A 685 -11.87 11.75 -32.08
C LEU A 685 -12.57 10.49 -32.58
N MET A 686 -13.66 10.61 -33.36
CA MET A 686 -14.34 9.47 -33.96
C MET A 686 -13.51 8.73 -35.03
N LYS A 687 -12.45 9.33 -35.57
CA LYS A 687 -11.48 8.70 -36.49
C LYS A 687 -10.27 8.13 -35.78
N ASP A 688 -10.08 8.47 -34.52
CA ASP A 688 -8.95 8.01 -33.70
C ASP A 688 -9.33 6.73 -32.93
N ALA A 689 -8.68 5.63 -33.26
CA ALA A 689 -8.96 4.34 -32.63
C ALA A 689 -8.64 4.34 -31.13
N LEU A 690 -7.62 5.09 -30.68
CA LEU A 690 -7.24 5.18 -29.27
C LEU A 690 -8.28 5.99 -28.49
N ALA A 691 -8.80 7.07 -29.05
CA ALA A 691 -9.87 7.85 -28.43
C ALA A 691 -11.17 7.03 -28.29
N LEU A 692 -11.54 6.24 -29.32
CA LEU A 692 -12.69 5.33 -29.25
C LEU A 692 -12.49 4.24 -28.21
N ASP A 693 -11.29 3.65 -28.16
CA ASP A 693 -10.96 2.62 -27.18
C ASP A 693 -10.94 3.20 -25.75
N PHE A 694 -10.53 4.46 -25.61
CA PHE A 694 -10.59 5.19 -24.33
C PHE A 694 -12.03 5.21 -23.77
N VAL A 695 -12.98 5.63 -24.56
CA VAL A 695 -14.41 5.69 -24.18
C VAL A 695 -14.96 4.30 -23.88
N ARG A 696 -14.64 3.30 -24.73
CA ARG A 696 -15.06 1.90 -24.54
C ARG A 696 -14.58 1.32 -23.22
N GLN A 697 -13.29 1.46 -22.93
CA GLN A 697 -12.71 0.93 -21.70
C GLN A 697 -13.25 1.65 -20.45
N GLN A 698 -13.45 2.96 -20.51
CA GLN A 698 -14.08 3.69 -19.41
C GLN A 698 -15.49 3.16 -19.11
N TYR A 699 -16.29 2.91 -20.15
CA TYR A 699 -17.62 2.33 -19.99
C TYR A 699 -17.55 0.89 -19.45
N ARG A 700 -16.74 0.02 -20.09
CA ARG A 700 -16.56 -1.38 -19.69
C ARG A 700 -16.08 -1.55 -18.25
N HIS A 701 -15.23 -0.62 -17.79
CA HIS A 701 -14.74 -0.60 -16.43
C HIS A 701 -15.68 0.14 -15.46
N CYS A 702 -16.93 0.36 -15.86
CA CYS A 702 -17.99 0.96 -15.03
C CYS A 702 -17.69 2.39 -14.54
N LYS A 703 -16.78 3.11 -15.20
CA LYS A 703 -16.34 4.47 -14.82
C LYS A 703 -17.26 5.54 -15.35
N PRO A 704 -17.39 6.71 -14.68
CA PRO A 704 -18.19 7.82 -15.17
C PRO A 704 -17.67 8.41 -16.48
N LEU A 705 -18.61 8.78 -17.37
CA LEU A 705 -18.34 9.47 -18.61
C LEU A 705 -19.17 10.76 -18.68
N LEU A 706 -18.54 11.88 -19.05
CA LEU A 706 -19.19 13.14 -19.37
C LEU A 706 -18.96 13.44 -20.85
N VAL A 707 -20.02 13.66 -21.63
CA VAL A 707 -19.94 14.05 -23.04
C VAL A 707 -20.80 15.30 -23.29
N VAL A 708 -20.21 16.32 -23.91
CA VAL A 708 -20.85 17.63 -24.09
C VAL A 708 -21.10 17.89 -25.58
N GLY A 709 -22.29 18.31 -25.91
CA GLY A 709 -22.68 18.78 -27.25
C GLY A 709 -22.37 17.76 -28.34
N ALA A 710 -21.57 18.15 -29.33
CA ALA A 710 -21.15 17.27 -30.43
C ALA A 710 -20.34 16.05 -29.97
N GLY A 711 -19.73 16.08 -28.79
CA GLY A 711 -19.00 14.95 -28.20
C GLY A 711 -19.88 13.72 -27.96
N THR A 712 -21.19 13.88 -27.82
CA THR A 712 -22.15 12.78 -27.63
C THR A 712 -22.14 11.78 -28.80
N ALA A 713 -21.78 12.22 -30.01
CA ALA A 713 -21.64 11.32 -31.17
C ALA A 713 -20.58 10.22 -30.99
N LEU A 714 -19.59 10.47 -30.12
CA LEU A 714 -18.53 9.52 -29.80
C LEU A 714 -19.10 8.25 -29.14
N LEU A 715 -20.15 8.37 -28.33
CA LEU A 715 -20.78 7.23 -27.66
C LEU A 715 -21.35 6.23 -28.66
N GLY A 716 -22.12 6.71 -29.62
CA GLY A 716 -22.69 5.88 -30.68
C GLY A 716 -21.61 5.23 -31.56
N LYS A 717 -20.54 5.98 -31.88
CA LYS A 717 -19.40 5.46 -32.65
C LYS A 717 -18.59 4.42 -31.90
N ALA A 718 -18.47 4.59 -30.58
CA ALA A 718 -17.81 3.64 -29.70
C ALA A 718 -18.68 2.40 -29.38
N GLY A 719 -19.97 2.42 -29.76
CA GLY A 719 -20.91 1.32 -29.47
C GLY A 719 -21.41 1.28 -28.04
N ILE A 720 -21.38 2.42 -27.34
CA ILE A 720 -21.86 2.53 -25.95
C ILE A 720 -23.40 2.48 -25.94
N PRO A 721 -24.02 1.57 -25.17
CA PRO A 721 -25.47 1.53 -25.00
C PRO A 721 -25.99 2.81 -24.36
N PRO A 722 -27.14 3.36 -24.80
CA PRO A 722 -27.71 4.56 -24.19
C PRO A 722 -28.40 4.31 -22.86
N LYS A 723 -28.58 3.06 -22.47
CA LYS A 723 -29.26 2.60 -21.24
C LYS A 723 -28.52 1.42 -20.62
N LEU A 724 -28.76 1.21 -19.34
CA LEU A 724 -28.31 0.04 -18.61
C LEU A 724 -28.95 -1.26 -19.17
N PRO A 725 -28.40 -2.45 -18.88
CA PRO A 725 -28.93 -3.73 -19.34
C PRO A 725 -30.40 -4.00 -18.95
N ASP A 726 -30.86 -3.45 -17.84
CA ASP A 726 -32.24 -3.53 -17.37
C ASP A 726 -33.21 -2.53 -18.06
N GLY A 727 -32.68 -1.66 -18.92
CA GLY A 727 -33.43 -0.62 -19.64
C GLY A 727 -33.58 0.71 -18.91
N SER A 728 -33.07 0.84 -17.68
CA SER A 728 -33.04 2.09 -16.94
C SER A 728 -31.97 3.06 -17.47
N ASP A 729 -32.01 4.32 -17.03
CA ASP A 729 -31.03 5.32 -17.36
C ASP A 729 -29.73 5.05 -16.60
N ASP A 730 -28.59 5.29 -17.27
CA ASP A 730 -27.27 5.10 -16.67
C ASP A 730 -26.81 6.39 -15.96
N PRO A 731 -26.77 6.44 -14.60
CA PRO A 731 -26.44 7.66 -13.87
C PRO A 731 -24.98 8.09 -14.01
N ALA A 732 -24.12 7.21 -14.50
CA ALA A 732 -22.70 7.50 -14.72
C ALA A 732 -22.37 7.79 -16.20
N LEU A 733 -23.36 7.83 -17.08
CA LEU A 733 -23.24 8.25 -18.47
C LEU A 733 -23.93 9.60 -18.68
N VAL A 734 -23.20 10.68 -18.44
CA VAL A 734 -23.74 12.05 -18.44
C VAL A 734 -23.55 12.70 -19.82
N GLY A 735 -24.61 12.76 -20.61
CA GLY A 735 -24.67 13.50 -21.88
C GLY A 735 -25.39 14.83 -21.67
N THR A 736 -24.89 15.93 -22.24
CA THR A 736 -25.49 17.25 -22.05
C THR A 736 -25.30 18.19 -23.24
N ASP A 737 -26.21 19.17 -23.40
CA ASP A 737 -25.97 20.31 -24.26
C ASP A 737 -25.02 21.31 -23.56
N PRO A 738 -24.28 22.15 -24.30
CA PRO A 738 -23.36 23.12 -23.70
C PRO A 738 -24.02 24.13 -22.73
N SER A 739 -25.31 24.44 -22.91
CA SER A 739 -26.09 25.32 -22.03
C SER A 739 -26.31 24.72 -20.63
N ASP A 740 -26.39 23.41 -20.52
CA ASP A 740 -26.73 22.66 -19.31
C ASP A 740 -25.50 22.07 -18.62
N LEU A 741 -24.31 22.45 -19.07
CA LEU A 741 -23.03 21.94 -18.57
C LEU A 741 -22.87 22.06 -17.03
N PRO A 742 -23.30 23.15 -16.36
CA PRO A 742 -23.19 23.23 -14.90
C PRO A 742 -23.92 22.11 -14.15
N ASP A 743 -25.14 21.76 -14.55
CA ASP A 743 -25.94 20.69 -13.93
C ASP A 743 -25.33 19.31 -14.26
N ALA A 744 -24.88 19.12 -15.51
CA ALA A 744 -24.21 17.92 -15.93
C ALA A 744 -22.88 17.69 -15.16
N LEU A 745 -22.13 18.74 -14.87
CA LEU A 745 -20.93 18.66 -14.03
C LEU A 745 -21.26 18.24 -12.59
N ALA A 746 -22.37 18.69 -12.04
CA ALA A 746 -22.81 18.22 -10.71
C ALA A 746 -23.13 16.72 -10.72
N ALA A 747 -23.88 16.25 -11.73
CA ALA A 747 -24.20 14.84 -11.91
C ALA A 747 -22.93 14.00 -12.14
N PHE A 748 -22.01 14.46 -12.99
CA PHE A 748 -20.74 13.78 -13.25
C PHE A 748 -19.86 13.67 -12.00
N LYS A 749 -19.76 14.72 -11.21
CA LYS A 749 -19.02 14.71 -9.94
C LYS A 749 -19.66 13.77 -8.92
N ALA A 750 -20.99 13.71 -8.86
CA ALA A 750 -21.69 12.75 -8.01
C ALA A 750 -21.41 11.29 -8.44
N ALA A 751 -21.45 11.00 -9.74
CA ALA A 751 -21.09 9.69 -10.26
C ALA A 751 -19.61 9.34 -9.99
N LEU A 752 -18.70 10.30 -10.13
CA LEU A 752 -17.28 10.11 -9.81
C LEU A 752 -17.04 9.85 -8.32
N ALA A 753 -17.79 10.50 -7.44
CA ALA A 753 -17.77 10.25 -6.00
C ALA A 753 -18.28 8.83 -5.67
N GLY A 754 -19.30 8.36 -6.41
CA GLY A 754 -19.83 6.99 -6.31
C GLY A 754 -18.92 5.90 -6.86
N HIS A 755 -17.86 6.27 -7.57
CA HIS A 755 -16.79 5.44 -8.09
C HIS A 755 -17.15 4.58 -9.31
N ARG A 756 -18.10 3.63 -9.24
CA ARG A 756 -18.41 2.66 -10.31
C ARG A 756 -19.91 2.42 -10.45
N ALA A 757 -20.36 2.27 -11.70
CA ALA A 757 -21.71 1.86 -12.06
C ALA A 757 -21.69 0.37 -12.48
N PHE A 758 -21.64 -0.54 -11.51
CA PHE A 758 -21.57 -1.99 -11.74
C PHE A 758 -22.83 -2.55 -12.44
N GLU A 759 -23.91 -1.80 -12.48
CA GLU A 759 -25.13 -2.13 -13.22
C GLU A 759 -24.92 -2.24 -14.74
N ARG A 760 -23.80 -1.73 -15.26
CA ARG A 760 -23.37 -1.90 -16.67
C ARG A 760 -22.88 -3.29 -16.98
N GLU A 761 -22.49 -4.06 -15.98
CA GLU A 761 -21.83 -5.35 -16.19
C GLU A 761 -22.78 -6.41 -16.72
N THR A 762 -22.30 -7.15 -17.70
CA THR A 762 -22.95 -8.34 -18.27
C THR A 762 -21.92 -9.44 -18.46
N ASP A 763 -22.35 -10.70 -18.47
CA ASP A 763 -21.50 -11.84 -18.80
C ASP A 763 -22.07 -12.58 -20.02
N PRO A 764 -21.45 -12.46 -21.23
CA PRO A 764 -20.23 -11.71 -21.56
C PRO A 764 -20.46 -10.18 -21.64
N PRO A 765 -19.37 -9.37 -21.57
CA PRO A 765 -19.45 -7.91 -21.72
C PRO A 765 -20.02 -7.50 -23.07
N LEU A 766 -20.87 -6.47 -23.08
CA LEU A 766 -21.51 -5.96 -24.31
C LEU A 766 -20.62 -5.01 -25.11
N VAL A 767 -19.63 -4.36 -24.51
CA VAL A 767 -18.76 -3.35 -25.13
C VAL A 767 -17.29 -3.72 -24.93
#